data_c74efbc5f9dde82907b825ecaa27b2e7
#
_entry.id   c74efbc5f9dde82907b825ecaa27b2e7
#
_cell.length_a   1.000
_cell.length_b   1.000
_cell.length_c   1.000
_cell.angle_alpha   90.00
_cell.angle_beta   90.00
_cell.angle_gamma   90.00
#
_symmetry.space_group_name_H-M   'P 1'
#
loop_
_entity.id
_entity.type
_entity.pdbx_description
1 polymer ?
#
loop_
_entity_poly.entity_id
_entity_poly.type
_entity_poly.pdbx_seq_one_letter_code
_entity_poly.pdbx_strand_id
1 'polypeptide(L)'
;MLDFTYFGGIYRDCWLIAHNQVFITDPNYENEEAGGGLFVAYNNVSDHSAEVLLKIQIRNSGRKAFKGVVEYELQQPDGQQVASLNSVIRIKPGKSTYSSDKLTVKSPMLWSPENPALYNLIVRIRDEKGNPIDGYRRRIGIRSIEFKGEDGFWLNGKPYEAPLIGANRHQDFAIVGNAVPNSIHWRDAKKLRDAGMKVIRNAHCPQDPAFMDACDELGLFVIVNTPGWQFWNDAPVFAQRVYSDIRNLVRRDRNHPCVWMWEPILNETWYPADFARNAHDIVEAEYPYPYCYSGCDSEAKGKEHFQILFTHPLNGDGGAYSTNDIKKQLTYFTREWGDNVDDWNSHNSPSRVARNWGEQAMLIQAQHYARPSYKYTSYDALYRTPRQHVGGCLWHSFDHQRGYHPDPFYGGVMDVFRQPKYSYYMFMAQRSPIKEERLFQTGPMVYIAHEMTPFSGKDVTVYSNCDEVRLTYLKGGQTQTYVHKQEKEGMPHPVITFENVYDFMKDKALSRQGKQADVYLLAEGLIDGKVVATHKVAPARRPEKLLLWVDNEGTDLKADGSDFVTVIAAVADKDGNIKRLNNYTIKFQIEGEGRILGGAGNLANPAPIRWGTAPILVQSTLKPGKIKITASVLFEGSQMPSSAVLELESKPGDFPQIYDREESALIPNFTGQEAANALAPKSEAALEKERLQKAENAAKLKEVEQQQEEFGEKK
;
A
#
# COMPACT_ATOMS: atom_id res chain seq x y z
N MET A 1 -9.49 23.45 -2.50
CA MET A 1 -10.20 22.21 -2.05
C MET A 1 -9.27 21.06 -2.37
N LEU A 2 -9.04 20.14 -1.44
CA LEU A 2 -8.08 19.05 -1.63
C LEU A 2 -8.84 17.74 -1.91
N ASP A 3 -8.31 16.90 -2.79
CA ASP A 3 -8.91 15.63 -3.18
C ASP A 3 -8.64 14.50 -2.16
N PHE A 4 -8.06 14.82 -1.03
CA PHE A 4 -7.78 13.90 0.08
C PHE A 4 -7.84 14.63 1.42
N THR A 5 -8.02 13.88 2.51
CA THR A 5 -8.12 14.43 3.85
C THR A 5 -6.73 14.52 4.50
N TYR A 6 -6.43 15.69 5.07
CA TYR A 6 -5.30 15.83 5.98
C TYR A 6 -5.73 15.43 7.39
N PHE A 7 -5.14 14.35 7.88
CA PHE A 7 -5.36 13.92 9.26
C PHE A 7 -4.34 14.58 10.16
N GLY A 8 -4.81 15.18 11.25
CA GLY A 8 -3.96 15.78 12.27
C GLY A 8 -3.53 14.79 13.35
N GLY A 9 -2.62 15.23 14.22
CA GLY A 9 -2.15 14.46 15.36
C GLY A 9 -0.90 13.59 15.06
N ILE A 10 -0.49 12.82 16.06
CA ILE A 10 0.62 11.87 15.96
C ILE A 10 0.03 10.53 15.54
N TYR A 11 0.16 10.17 14.28
CA TYR A 11 -0.41 8.95 13.70
C TYR A 11 0.64 7.95 13.18
N ARG A 12 1.92 8.24 13.42
CA ARG A 12 3.05 7.35 13.14
C ARG A 12 3.83 7.09 14.42
N ASP A 13 4.75 6.14 14.37
CA ASP A 13 5.58 5.77 15.48
C ASP A 13 6.40 6.97 16.04
N CYS A 14 6.53 7.00 17.36
CA CYS A 14 7.44 7.90 18.07
C CYS A 14 8.49 7.06 18.77
N TRP A 15 9.76 7.37 18.55
CA TRP A 15 10.88 6.64 19.13
C TRP A 15 11.68 7.53 20.06
N LEU A 16 11.99 7.00 21.25
CA LEU A 16 13.00 7.57 22.13
C LEU A 16 14.28 6.76 21.98
N ILE A 17 15.31 7.37 21.40
CA ILE A 17 16.61 6.72 21.17
C ILE A 17 17.59 7.19 22.24
N ALA A 18 18.06 6.25 23.06
CA ALA A 18 19.13 6.49 24.02
C ALA A 18 20.44 5.93 23.48
N HIS A 19 21.49 6.73 23.48
CA HIS A 19 22.82 6.36 23.00
C HIS A 19 23.94 6.81 23.96
N ASN A 20 25.13 6.31 23.73
CA ASN A 20 26.33 6.70 24.47
C ASN A 20 26.80 8.12 24.06
N GLN A 21 27.85 8.64 24.70
CA GLN A 21 28.47 9.91 24.31
C GLN A 21 29.12 9.88 22.92
N VAL A 22 29.50 8.70 22.46
CA VAL A 22 29.94 8.46 21.08
C VAL A 22 28.84 7.64 20.38
N PHE A 23 28.30 8.14 19.30
CA PHE A 23 27.12 7.55 18.67
C PHE A 23 27.02 7.86 17.16
N ILE A 24 26.33 7.03 16.45
CA ILE A 24 25.94 7.24 15.04
C ILE A 24 24.88 8.31 14.99
N THR A 25 25.07 9.33 14.16
CA THR A 25 24.18 10.50 14.10
C THR A 25 22.87 10.21 13.34
N ASP A 26 21.91 11.11 13.46
CA ASP A 26 20.68 11.10 12.64
C ASP A 26 20.84 12.03 11.43
N PRO A 27 20.52 11.60 10.20
CA PRO A 27 20.77 12.38 9.00
C PRO A 27 19.93 13.66 8.91
N ASN A 28 18.68 13.64 9.40
CA ASN A 28 17.82 14.82 9.38
C ASN A 28 18.18 15.83 10.46
N TYR A 29 18.58 15.34 11.66
CA TYR A 29 19.01 16.21 12.74
C TYR A 29 20.34 16.92 12.43
N GLU A 30 21.33 16.19 11.87
CA GLU A 30 22.61 16.78 11.49
C GLU A 30 22.49 17.79 10.36
N ASN A 31 21.52 17.61 9.47
CA ASN A 31 21.21 18.50 8.34
C ASN A 31 22.44 18.79 7.44
N GLU A 32 23.27 17.77 7.22
CA GLU A 32 24.43 17.82 6.33
C GLU A 32 24.09 17.18 4.98
N GLU A 33 24.45 17.84 3.87
CA GLU A 33 24.25 17.38 2.51
C GLU A 33 24.98 16.06 2.26
N ALA A 34 24.27 15.07 1.71
CA ALA A 34 24.73 13.69 1.53
C ALA A 34 25.43 13.12 2.78
N GLY A 35 25.02 13.60 3.96
CA GLY A 35 25.67 13.29 5.24
C GLY A 35 24.70 12.79 6.29
N GLY A 36 25.21 12.72 7.53
CA GLY A 36 24.44 12.25 8.70
C GLY A 36 24.11 10.76 8.66
N GLY A 37 24.14 10.12 9.83
CA GLY A 37 23.77 8.71 9.97
C GLY A 37 24.54 7.75 9.07
N LEU A 38 23.88 6.68 8.69
CA LEU A 38 24.37 5.71 7.70
C LEU A 38 23.85 6.06 6.31
N PHE A 39 24.75 6.07 5.32
CA PHE A 39 24.43 6.15 3.91
C PHE A 39 25.01 4.94 3.18
N VAL A 40 24.17 4.21 2.46
CA VAL A 40 24.54 3.06 1.65
C VAL A 40 24.26 3.35 0.18
N ALA A 41 25.28 3.18 -0.66
CA ALA A 41 25.14 3.30 -2.10
C ALA A 41 25.84 2.12 -2.79
N TYR A 42 25.66 1.97 -4.09
CA TYR A 42 26.19 0.83 -4.84
C TYR A 42 26.96 1.31 -6.06
N ASN A 43 27.99 0.54 -6.42
CA ASN A 43 28.76 0.77 -7.63
C ASN A 43 29.17 -0.58 -8.25
N ASN A 44 29.46 -0.59 -9.54
CA ASN A 44 29.94 -1.77 -10.26
C ASN A 44 29.10 -3.04 -10.00
N VAL A 45 27.76 -2.89 -10.01
CA VAL A 45 26.84 -3.98 -9.70
C VAL A 45 26.68 -4.92 -10.89
N SER A 46 26.95 -6.19 -10.67
CA SER A 46 26.81 -7.28 -11.66
C SER A 46 26.49 -8.60 -10.94
N ASP A 47 26.14 -9.65 -11.72
CA ASP A 47 25.95 -11.01 -11.21
C ASP A 47 27.27 -11.60 -10.58
N HIS A 48 28.44 -11.03 -10.91
CA HIS A 48 29.73 -11.54 -10.44
C HIS A 48 30.22 -10.81 -9.20
N SER A 49 29.95 -9.52 -9.09
CA SER A 49 30.39 -8.70 -7.97
C SER A 49 29.58 -7.41 -7.86
N ALA A 50 29.57 -6.86 -6.65
CA ALA A 50 29.05 -5.53 -6.39
C ALA A 50 29.90 -4.83 -5.34
N GLU A 51 30.01 -3.52 -5.45
CA GLU A 51 30.60 -2.66 -4.43
C GLU A 51 29.49 -2.00 -3.62
N VAL A 52 29.51 -2.23 -2.30
CA VAL A 52 28.62 -1.55 -1.33
C VAL A 52 29.42 -0.42 -0.71
N LEU A 53 29.06 0.81 -1.08
CA LEU A 53 29.68 2.02 -0.56
C LEU A 53 29.01 2.40 0.76
N LEU A 54 29.81 2.59 1.79
CA LEU A 54 29.36 2.88 3.15
C LEU A 54 29.91 4.24 3.58
N LYS A 55 29.04 5.13 4.01
CA LYS A 55 29.41 6.40 4.64
C LYS A 55 28.64 6.53 5.94
N ILE A 56 29.33 6.65 7.06
CA ILE A 56 28.69 6.80 8.37
C ILE A 56 29.29 7.97 9.14
N GLN A 57 28.40 8.79 9.70
CA GLN A 57 28.82 9.87 10.57
C GLN A 57 28.67 9.49 12.03
N ILE A 58 29.74 9.74 12.80
CA ILE A 58 29.82 9.44 14.21
C ILE A 58 30.21 10.71 14.96
N ARG A 59 29.45 11.02 16.03
CA ARG A 59 29.66 12.17 16.89
C ARG A 59 30.23 11.73 18.24
N ASN A 60 31.15 12.51 18.78
CA ASN A 60 31.59 12.44 20.16
C ASN A 60 31.12 13.66 20.92
N SER A 61 30.04 13.52 21.69
CA SER A 61 29.52 14.58 22.58
C SER A 61 30.21 14.64 23.94
N GLY A 62 31.16 13.73 24.18
CA GLY A 62 31.93 13.63 25.42
C GLY A 62 33.02 14.70 25.54
N ARG A 63 33.64 14.77 26.72
CA ARG A 63 34.70 15.72 27.05
C ARG A 63 36.15 15.20 26.73
N LYS A 64 36.27 13.93 26.37
CA LYS A 64 37.56 13.29 26.04
C LYS A 64 37.58 12.89 24.58
N ALA A 65 38.78 12.90 23.96
CA ALA A 65 38.92 12.34 22.62
C ALA A 65 38.60 10.84 22.65
N PHE A 66 37.90 10.39 21.62
CA PHE A 66 37.57 8.98 21.42
C PHE A 66 38.49 8.39 20.34
N LYS A 67 38.96 7.18 20.58
CA LYS A 67 39.62 6.34 19.60
C LYS A 67 38.98 4.96 19.65
N GLY A 68 38.69 4.41 18.51
CA GLY A 68 37.99 3.13 18.40
C GLY A 68 37.93 2.61 16.98
N VAL A 69 37.09 1.63 16.78
CA VAL A 69 36.90 0.94 15.49
C VAL A 69 35.44 0.94 15.13
N VAL A 70 35.14 1.21 13.84
CA VAL A 70 33.87 0.92 13.21
C VAL A 70 34.01 -0.45 12.54
N GLU A 71 33.16 -1.38 12.93
CA GLU A 71 33.05 -2.71 12.34
C GLU A 71 31.82 -2.74 11.43
N TYR A 72 32.01 -3.12 10.18
CA TYR A 72 30.94 -3.39 9.23
C TYR A 72 30.85 -4.88 8.95
N GLU A 73 29.67 -5.43 9.05
CA GLU A 73 29.40 -6.82 8.77
C GLU A 73 28.16 -6.91 7.86
N LEU A 74 28.30 -7.58 6.72
CA LEU A 74 27.21 -7.84 5.79
C LEU A 74 26.83 -9.31 5.82
N GLN A 75 25.60 -9.60 6.16
CA GLN A 75 25.04 -10.95 6.25
C GLN A 75 23.94 -11.17 5.21
N GLN A 76 23.88 -12.37 4.64
CA GLN A 76 22.74 -12.85 3.87
C GLN A 76 21.47 -13.00 4.76
N PRO A 77 20.27 -13.21 4.16
CA PRO A 77 19.04 -13.42 4.93
C PRO A 77 19.12 -14.59 5.93
N ASP A 78 19.89 -15.61 5.63
CA ASP A 78 20.14 -16.78 6.49
C ASP A 78 21.15 -16.51 7.62
N GLY A 79 21.71 -15.31 7.70
CA GLY A 79 22.68 -14.90 8.70
C GLY A 79 24.13 -15.20 8.33
N GLN A 80 24.42 -15.81 7.17
CA GLN A 80 25.79 -16.05 6.73
C GLN A 80 26.49 -14.74 6.41
N GLN A 81 27.63 -14.48 7.04
CA GLN A 81 28.49 -13.34 6.73
C GLN A 81 29.13 -13.50 5.35
N VAL A 82 28.97 -12.49 4.49
CA VAL A 82 29.52 -12.47 3.13
C VAL A 82 30.61 -11.44 2.93
N ALA A 83 30.63 -10.40 3.74
CA ALA A 83 31.71 -9.40 3.74
C ALA A 83 31.82 -8.73 5.12
N SER A 84 33.03 -8.27 5.47
CA SER A 84 33.25 -7.47 6.65
C SER A 84 34.46 -6.55 6.46
N LEU A 85 34.49 -5.47 7.24
CA LEU A 85 35.53 -4.49 7.23
C LEU A 85 35.62 -3.78 8.59
N ASN A 86 36.84 -3.41 9.01
CA ASN A 86 37.08 -2.62 10.21
C ASN A 86 37.82 -1.34 9.86
N SER A 87 37.35 -0.20 10.35
CA SER A 87 37.96 1.11 10.14
C SER A 87 38.24 1.79 11.46
N VAL A 88 39.49 2.25 11.63
CA VAL A 88 39.93 2.97 12.83
C VAL A 88 39.45 4.42 12.77
N ILE A 89 38.82 4.88 13.85
CA ILE A 89 38.33 6.26 13.97
C ILE A 89 38.97 6.98 15.17
N ARG A 90 39.12 8.30 15.01
CA ARG A 90 39.53 9.20 16.09
C ARG A 90 38.65 10.45 16.05
N ILE A 91 37.98 10.73 17.17
CA ILE A 91 37.02 11.83 17.24
C ILE A 91 37.37 12.74 18.41
N LYS A 92 37.62 14.02 18.11
CA LYS A 92 37.88 15.03 19.14
C LYS A 92 36.57 15.30 19.95
N PRO A 93 36.73 15.80 21.20
CA PRO A 93 35.56 16.20 22.00
C PRO A 93 34.65 17.19 21.28
N GLY A 94 33.36 16.97 21.33
CA GLY A 94 32.32 17.82 20.71
C GLY A 94 32.36 17.86 19.18
N LYS A 95 33.01 16.91 18.51
CA LYS A 95 33.13 16.84 17.04
C LYS A 95 32.54 15.58 16.47
N SER A 96 32.23 15.63 15.17
CA SER A 96 31.86 14.50 14.35
C SER A 96 32.97 14.09 13.40
N THR A 97 32.96 12.86 12.94
CA THR A 97 33.85 12.34 11.88
C THR A 97 33.03 11.43 10.94
N TYR A 98 33.56 11.22 9.75
CA TYR A 98 33.02 10.24 8.82
C TYR A 98 33.97 9.03 8.74
N SER A 99 33.39 7.81 8.71
CA SER A 99 34.04 6.64 8.15
C SER A 99 33.41 6.43 6.76
N SER A 100 34.25 6.36 5.74
CA SER A 100 33.83 6.13 4.36
C SER A 100 34.61 4.92 3.84
N ASP A 101 33.85 3.84 3.58
CA ASP A 101 34.40 2.53 3.35
C ASP A 101 33.69 1.82 2.20
N LYS A 102 34.26 0.71 1.75
CA LYS A 102 33.70 -0.07 0.65
C LYS A 102 33.79 -1.56 0.95
N LEU A 103 32.68 -2.26 0.88
CA LEU A 103 32.63 -3.72 0.89
C LEU A 103 32.47 -4.24 -0.55
N THR A 104 33.24 -5.25 -0.90
CA THR A 104 33.07 -5.99 -2.16
C THR A 104 32.38 -7.30 -1.88
N VAL A 105 31.24 -7.50 -2.52
CA VAL A 105 30.43 -8.71 -2.43
C VAL A 105 30.62 -9.51 -3.71
N LYS A 106 31.09 -10.74 -3.60
CA LYS A 106 31.22 -11.67 -4.73
C LYS A 106 29.93 -12.44 -4.93
N SER A 107 29.51 -12.59 -6.19
CA SER A 107 28.28 -13.27 -6.59
C SER A 107 27.06 -12.84 -5.74
N PRO A 108 26.74 -11.54 -5.72
CA PRO A 108 25.69 -11.02 -4.86
C PRO A 108 24.30 -11.55 -5.27
N MET A 109 23.44 -11.78 -4.28
CA MET A 109 22.01 -11.90 -4.52
C MET A 109 21.46 -10.51 -4.79
N LEU A 110 21.14 -10.22 -6.07
CA LEU A 110 20.66 -8.91 -6.48
C LEU A 110 19.18 -8.75 -6.16
N TRP A 111 18.82 -7.59 -5.62
CA TRP A 111 17.43 -7.24 -5.36
C TRP A 111 16.70 -6.91 -6.66
N SER A 112 15.50 -7.45 -6.83
CA SER A 112 14.55 -7.12 -7.90
C SER A 112 13.12 -7.39 -7.44
N PRO A 113 12.09 -6.93 -8.16
CA PRO A 113 10.70 -7.32 -7.88
C PRO A 113 10.47 -8.83 -7.89
N GLU A 114 11.20 -9.57 -8.68
CA GLU A 114 11.11 -11.02 -8.80
C GLU A 114 11.91 -11.75 -7.70
N ASN A 115 12.97 -11.10 -7.22
CA ASN A 115 13.83 -11.64 -6.16
C ASN A 115 14.23 -10.54 -5.17
N PRO A 116 13.37 -10.17 -4.21
CA PRO A 116 13.64 -9.08 -3.27
C PRO A 116 14.63 -9.49 -2.16
N ALA A 117 15.86 -9.85 -2.57
CA ALA A 117 16.91 -10.30 -1.66
C ALA A 117 17.42 -9.15 -0.80
N LEU A 118 17.31 -9.28 0.52
CA LEU A 118 17.75 -8.29 1.50
C LEU A 118 18.88 -8.84 2.37
N TYR A 119 19.99 -8.09 2.42
CA TYR A 119 21.09 -8.34 3.33
C TYR A 119 20.88 -7.59 4.64
N ASN A 120 21.43 -8.11 5.73
CA ASN A 120 21.57 -7.39 6.99
C ASN A 120 22.94 -6.72 7.04
N LEU A 121 22.96 -5.41 6.98
CA LEU A 121 24.16 -4.62 7.27
C LEU A 121 24.16 -4.28 8.76
N ILE A 122 25.17 -4.72 9.46
CA ILE A 122 25.39 -4.49 10.89
C ILE A 122 26.61 -3.61 11.04
N VAL A 123 26.45 -2.47 11.71
CA VAL A 123 27.55 -1.55 12.03
C VAL A 123 27.69 -1.51 13.54
N ARG A 124 28.92 -1.67 14.04
CA ARG A 124 29.23 -1.59 15.46
C ARG A 124 30.38 -0.62 15.67
N ILE A 125 30.28 0.19 16.72
CA ILE A 125 31.37 1.05 17.19
C ILE A 125 31.93 0.43 18.48
N ARG A 126 33.26 0.21 18.52
CA ARG A 126 33.95 -0.29 19.68
C ARG A 126 35.06 0.66 20.11
N ASP A 127 35.36 0.69 21.42
CA ASP A 127 36.53 1.41 21.96
C ASP A 127 37.82 0.62 21.72
N GLU A 128 38.96 1.19 22.10
CA GLU A 128 40.30 0.53 21.98
C GLU A 128 40.41 -0.78 22.78
N LYS A 129 39.53 -1.00 23.74
CA LYS A 129 39.49 -2.24 24.55
C LYS A 129 38.55 -3.30 23.98
N GLY A 130 37.85 -2.98 22.87
CA GLY A 130 36.86 -3.85 22.25
C GLY A 130 35.46 -3.77 22.87
N ASN A 131 35.20 -2.86 23.81
CA ASN A 131 33.87 -2.71 24.38
C ASN A 131 32.90 -2.10 23.36
N PRO A 132 31.63 -2.58 23.27
CA PRO A 132 30.62 -1.99 22.39
C PRO A 132 30.20 -0.60 22.91
N ILE A 133 30.17 0.37 22.02
CA ILE A 133 29.84 1.76 22.31
C ILE A 133 28.47 2.12 21.70
N ASP A 134 28.25 1.78 20.42
CA ASP A 134 27.02 2.02 19.70
C ASP A 134 26.88 1.01 18.55
N GLY A 135 25.69 0.91 17.96
CA GLY A 135 25.47 0.02 16.83
C GLY A 135 24.22 0.39 16.03
N TYR A 136 24.25 -0.02 14.79
CA TYR A 136 23.15 0.18 13.86
C TYR A 136 22.95 -1.06 12.98
N ARG A 137 21.72 -1.43 12.74
CA ARG A 137 21.35 -2.52 11.83
C ARG A 137 20.39 -2.01 10.77
N ARG A 138 20.68 -2.30 9.51
CA ARG A 138 19.84 -1.94 8.38
C ARG A 138 19.72 -3.09 7.40
N ARG A 139 18.52 -3.37 6.90
CA ARG A 139 18.34 -4.23 5.72
C ARG A 139 18.67 -3.40 4.48
N ILE A 140 19.42 -3.98 3.56
CA ILE A 140 19.82 -3.35 2.30
C ILE A 140 19.62 -4.34 1.14
N GLY A 141 19.33 -3.85 -0.05
CA GLY A 141 19.20 -4.66 -1.27
C GLY A 141 20.16 -4.17 -2.34
N ILE A 142 21.12 -5.01 -2.72
CA ILE A 142 22.12 -4.68 -3.75
C ILE A 142 21.44 -4.69 -5.12
N ARG A 143 21.46 -3.56 -5.80
CA ARG A 143 20.87 -3.41 -7.14
C ARG A 143 21.50 -2.28 -7.93
N SER A 144 21.32 -2.31 -9.25
CA SER A 144 21.48 -1.17 -10.14
C SER A 144 20.22 -0.90 -10.92
N ILE A 145 19.87 0.35 -11.10
CA ILE A 145 18.75 0.81 -11.94
C ILE A 145 19.25 1.86 -12.92
N GLU A 146 18.84 1.78 -14.16
CA GLU A 146 19.22 2.74 -15.18
C GLU A 146 18.04 3.04 -16.11
N PHE A 147 17.85 4.32 -16.43
CA PHE A 147 16.90 4.77 -17.43
C PHE A 147 17.67 5.22 -18.66
N LYS A 148 17.50 4.51 -19.78
CA LYS A 148 18.32 4.67 -20.99
C LYS A 148 17.54 5.23 -22.19
N GLY A 149 16.58 6.11 -21.91
CA GLY A 149 15.77 6.73 -22.95
C GLY A 149 15.07 5.71 -23.83
N GLU A 150 15.37 5.69 -25.14
CA GLU A 150 14.74 4.76 -26.11
C GLU A 150 15.00 3.27 -25.83
N ASP A 151 16.08 2.96 -25.08
CA ASP A 151 16.37 1.58 -24.65
C ASP A 151 15.60 1.17 -23.37
N GLY A 152 14.81 2.06 -22.81
CA GLY A 152 13.92 1.81 -21.67
C GLY A 152 14.61 1.68 -20.32
N PHE A 153 13.97 0.95 -19.42
CA PHE A 153 14.46 0.71 -18.06
C PHE A 153 15.34 -0.54 -18.00
N TRP A 154 16.44 -0.44 -17.26
CA TRP A 154 17.39 -1.52 -17.05
C TRP A 154 17.53 -1.79 -15.53
N LEU A 155 17.48 -3.06 -15.16
CA LEU A 155 17.64 -3.52 -13.78
C LEU A 155 18.80 -4.51 -13.73
N ASN A 156 19.76 -4.26 -12.82
CA ASN A 156 20.91 -5.16 -12.62
C ASN A 156 21.70 -5.45 -13.91
N GLY A 157 21.88 -4.40 -14.73
CA GLY A 157 22.62 -4.49 -16.00
C GLY A 157 21.86 -5.17 -17.15
N LYS A 158 20.58 -5.51 -16.96
CA LYS A 158 19.75 -6.17 -17.98
C LYS A 158 18.52 -5.32 -18.30
N PRO A 159 18.07 -5.29 -19.58
CA PRO A 159 16.85 -4.59 -19.94
C PRO A 159 15.63 -5.24 -19.24
N TYR A 160 14.74 -4.42 -18.72
CA TYR A 160 13.48 -4.87 -18.16
C TYR A 160 12.42 -4.89 -19.26
N GLU A 161 11.96 -6.08 -19.62
CA GLU A 161 11.22 -6.28 -20.88
C GLU A 161 9.77 -5.80 -20.86
N ALA A 162 9.12 -5.84 -19.69
CA ALA A 162 7.72 -5.44 -19.55
C ALA A 162 7.60 -4.06 -18.91
N PRO A 163 6.54 -3.28 -19.23
CA PRO A 163 6.26 -2.06 -18.51
C PRO A 163 5.97 -2.35 -17.03
N LEU A 164 6.43 -1.46 -16.16
CA LEU A 164 6.16 -1.52 -14.73
C LEU A 164 4.77 -0.95 -14.46
N ILE A 165 3.81 -1.83 -14.20
CA ILE A 165 2.44 -1.44 -13.86
C ILE A 165 2.27 -1.47 -12.35
N GLY A 166 1.64 -0.42 -11.83
CA GLY A 166 1.37 -0.28 -10.42
C GLY A 166 0.19 0.63 -10.12
N ALA A 167 0.18 1.19 -8.93
CA ALA A 167 -0.87 2.11 -8.50
C ALA A 167 -0.34 3.21 -7.58
N ASN A 168 -1.11 4.28 -7.48
CA ASN A 168 -0.93 5.31 -6.46
C ASN A 168 -1.49 4.80 -5.13
N ARG A 169 -0.93 5.23 -4.01
CA ARG A 169 -1.41 4.85 -2.68
C ARG A 169 -1.56 6.04 -1.74
N HIS A 170 -2.81 6.26 -1.27
CA HIS A 170 -3.08 6.93 -0.01
C HIS A 170 -3.02 5.90 1.12
N GLN A 171 -2.50 6.28 2.28
CA GLN A 171 -2.32 5.34 3.39
C GLN A 171 -3.54 5.23 4.32
N ASP A 172 -4.55 6.09 4.16
CA ASP A 172 -5.73 6.09 5.01
C ASP A 172 -6.52 4.78 4.93
N PHE A 173 -7.11 4.41 6.05
CA PHE A 173 -7.91 3.19 6.20
C PHE A 173 -9.26 3.54 6.81
N ALA A 174 -10.28 2.73 6.53
CA ALA A 174 -11.61 2.90 7.10
C ALA A 174 -11.55 3.08 8.63
N ILE A 175 -12.34 4.01 9.17
CA ILE A 175 -12.51 4.31 10.60
C ILE A 175 -11.32 5.04 11.23
N VAL A 176 -10.07 4.62 10.93
CA VAL A 176 -8.86 5.10 11.60
C VAL A 176 -8.12 6.20 10.84
N GLY A 177 -8.49 6.48 9.59
CA GLY A 177 -7.78 7.45 8.76
C GLY A 177 -6.31 7.08 8.61
N ASN A 178 -5.38 8.01 8.87
CA ASN A 178 -3.94 7.77 8.78
C ASN A 178 -3.32 7.06 10.00
N ALA A 179 -4.09 6.78 11.05
CA ALA A 179 -3.60 6.06 12.23
C ALA A 179 -3.53 4.54 11.96
N VAL A 180 -2.72 4.17 10.99
CA VAL A 180 -2.57 2.83 10.44
C VAL A 180 -1.34 2.16 11.05
N PRO A 181 -1.47 1.00 11.72
CA PRO A 181 -0.33 0.30 12.32
C PRO A 181 0.59 -0.32 11.27
N ASN A 182 1.84 -0.58 11.66
CA ASN A 182 2.89 -1.10 10.79
C ASN A 182 2.51 -2.38 10.04
N SER A 183 1.79 -3.28 10.69
CA SER A 183 1.30 -4.53 10.11
C SER A 183 0.36 -4.31 8.92
N ILE A 184 -0.49 -3.28 8.97
CA ILE A 184 -1.40 -2.95 7.87
C ILE A 184 -0.63 -2.39 6.68
N HIS A 185 0.45 -1.63 6.89
CA HIS A 185 1.33 -1.19 5.80
C HIS A 185 1.93 -2.38 5.05
N TRP A 186 2.35 -3.41 5.76
CA TRP A 186 2.84 -4.65 5.17
C TRP A 186 1.73 -5.41 4.42
N ARG A 187 0.54 -5.54 5.03
CA ARG A 187 -0.63 -6.21 4.41
C ARG A 187 -1.10 -5.48 3.15
N ASP A 188 -1.11 -4.13 3.16
CA ASP A 188 -1.42 -3.33 1.97
C ASP A 188 -0.40 -3.59 0.85
N ALA A 189 0.91 -3.54 1.16
CA ALA A 189 1.96 -3.82 0.18
C ALA A 189 1.83 -5.24 -0.40
N LYS A 190 1.53 -6.24 0.44
CA LYS A 190 1.30 -7.62 -0.01
C LYS A 190 0.09 -7.74 -0.93
N LYS A 191 -1.04 -7.13 -0.60
CA LYS A 191 -2.24 -7.11 -1.46
C LYS A 191 -1.95 -6.50 -2.83
N LEU A 192 -1.19 -5.40 -2.87
CA LEU A 192 -0.79 -4.76 -4.12
C LEU A 192 0.15 -5.65 -4.93
N ARG A 193 1.09 -6.31 -4.25
CA ARG A 193 1.99 -7.28 -4.89
C ARG A 193 1.24 -8.52 -5.39
N ASP A 194 0.30 -9.03 -4.63
CA ASP A 194 -0.60 -10.13 -5.01
C ASP A 194 -1.46 -9.79 -6.22
N ALA A 195 -1.86 -8.52 -6.36
CA ALA A 195 -2.51 -8.01 -7.57
C ALA A 195 -1.57 -7.93 -8.80
N GLY A 196 -0.28 -8.25 -8.65
CA GLY A 196 0.69 -8.20 -9.74
C GLY A 196 1.33 -6.84 -9.97
N MET A 197 1.07 -5.87 -9.09
CA MET A 197 1.70 -4.55 -9.16
C MET A 197 3.19 -4.64 -8.85
N LYS A 198 4.01 -3.82 -9.52
CA LYS A 198 5.47 -3.79 -9.36
C LYS A 198 6.01 -2.43 -8.97
N VAL A 199 5.21 -1.38 -9.07
CA VAL A 199 5.58 -0.02 -8.69
C VAL A 199 4.43 0.66 -7.95
N ILE A 200 4.74 1.37 -6.88
CA ILE A 200 3.78 2.18 -6.12
C ILE A 200 4.25 3.62 -6.12
N ARG A 201 3.37 4.54 -6.43
CA ARG A 201 3.62 5.97 -6.28
C ARG A 201 3.00 6.47 -4.98
N ASN A 202 3.77 7.14 -4.17
CA ASN A 202 3.37 7.67 -2.86
C ASN A 202 2.57 8.97 -3.01
N ALA A 203 1.39 8.90 -3.60
CA ALA A 203 0.57 10.10 -3.84
C ALA A 203 -0.19 10.53 -2.57
N HIS A 204 -0.18 11.82 -2.20
CA HIS A 204 0.76 12.86 -2.63
C HIS A 204 1.61 13.30 -1.44
N CYS A 205 2.08 12.35 -0.66
CA CYS A 205 2.91 12.58 0.52
C CYS A 205 3.74 11.34 0.85
N PRO A 206 4.83 11.51 1.60
CA PRO A 206 5.66 10.39 2.05
C PRO A 206 4.84 9.36 2.83
N GLN A 207 4.98 8.11 2.47
CA GLN A 207 4.35 7.01 3.20
C GLN A 207 5.05 6.74 4.53
N ASP A 208 4.41 5.93 5.36
CA ASP A 208 5.01 5.43 6.60
C ASP A 208 6.29 4.63 6.29
N PRO A 209 7.36 4.75 7.11
CA PRO A 209 8.57 3.94 6.96
C PRO A 209 8.30 2.43 6.90
N ALA A 210 7.32 1.94 7.65
CA ALA A 210 6.93 0.53 7.61
C ALA A 210 6.40 0.08 6.23
N PHE A 211 5.79 0.98 5.46
CA PHE A 211 5.42 0.68 4.08
C PHE A 211 6.64 0.57 3.16
N MET A 212 7.65 1.42 3.36
CA MET A 212 8.90 1.34 2.61
C MET A 212 9.65 0.03 2.91
N ASP A 213 9.73 -0.37 4.18
CA ASP A 213 10.28 -1.66 4.59
C ASP A 213 9.52 -2.85 3.97
N ALA A 214 8.20 -2.76 3.89
CA ALA A 214 7.37 -3.78 3.24
C ALA A 214 7.61 -3.84 1.73
N CYS A 215 7.78 -2.70 1.06
CA CYS A 215 8.11 -2.64 -0.36
C CYS A 215 9.50 -3.24 -0.66
N ASP A 216 10.49 -3.00 0.21
CA ASP A 216 11.81 -3.66 0.12
C ASP A 216 11.69 -5.19 0.16
N GLU A 217 10.87 -5.70 1.07
CA GLU A 217 10.70 -7.13 1.35
C GLU A 217 9.86 -7.85 0.29
N LEU A 218 8.86 -7.17 -0.26
CA LEU A 218 7.90 -7.75 -1.22
C LEU A 218 8.28 -7.48 -2.69
N GLY A 219 9.34 -6.72 -2.94
CA GLY A 219 9.78 -6.42 -4.30
C GLY A 219 8.87 -5.44 -5.03
N LEU A 220 8.49 -4.36 -4.38
CA LEU A 220 7.76 -3.24 -4.99
C LEU A 220 8.71 -2.06 -5.17
N PHE A 221 8.80 -1.52 -6.38
CA PHE A 221 9.43 -0.22 -6.57
C PHE A 221 8.55 0.90 -6.02
N VAL A 222 9.17 1.99 -5.56
CA VAL A 222 8.46 3.14 -5.03
C VAL A 222 8.93 4.44 -5.70
N ILE A 223 7.98 5.22 -6.18
CA ILE A 223 8.19 6.62 -6.55
C ILE A 223 7.90 7.47 -5.31
N VAL A 224 8.92 8.14 -4.81
CA VAL A 224 8.85 8.88 -3.55
C VAL A 224 8.55 10.33 -3.82
N ASN A 225 7.36 10.78 -3.40
CA ASN A 225 6.83 12.11 -3.67
C ASN A 225 7.12 13.10 -2.55
N THR A 226 7.43 14.34 -2.94
CA THR A 226 7.37 15.50 -2.05
C THR A 226 5.90 15.81 -1.71
N PRO A 227 5.57 16.16 -0.44
CA PRO A 227 4.21 16.50 -0.07
C PRO A 227 3.74 17.79 -0.75
N GLY A 228 2.57 17.76 -1.39
CA GLY A 228 1.95 18.93 -2.01
C GLY A 228 1.18 18.60 -3.30
N TRP A 229 0.09 19.37 -3.53
CA TRP A 229 -0.81 19.14 -4.65
C TRP A 229 -1.57 20.43 -5.02
N GLN A 230 -1.55 20.79 -6.31
CA GLN A 230 -2.30 21.89 -6.92
C GLN A 230 -2.18 23.27 -6.20
N PHE A 231 -1.10 23.48 -5.47
CA PHE A 231 -0.90 24.72 -4.73
C PHE A 231 0.53 25.22 -4.84
N TRP A 232 0.68 26.48 -5.20
CA TRP A 232 1.93 27.23 -5.18
C TRP A 232 1.75 28.56 -4.44
N ASN A 233 2.78 29.00 -3.73
CA ASN A 233 2.84 30.30 -3.08
C ASN A 233 4.18 30.97 -3.36
N ASP A 234 4.15 32.20 -3.88
CA ASP A 234 5.35 32.96 -4.25
C ASP A 234 6.17 33.47 -3.06
N ALA A 235 5.67 33.33 -1.82
CA ALA A 235 6.46 33.67 -0.65
C ALA A 235 7.71 32.78 -0.56
N PRO A 236 8.93 33.36 -0.43
CA PRO A 236 10.19 32.58 -0.42
C PRO A 236 10.22 31.48 0.63
N VAL A 237 9.55 31.66 1.76
CA VAL A 237 9.45 30.65 2.84
C VAL A 237 8.73 29.39 2.38
N PHE A 238 7.81 29.48 1.41
CA PHE A 238 7.11 28.30 0.90
C PHE A 238 8.09 27.38 0.15
N ALA A 239 8.81 27.88 -0.84
CA ALA A 239 9.82 27.12 -1.57
C ALA A 239 10.89 26.54 -0.62
N GLN A 240 11.36 27.35 0.35
CA GLN A 240 12.35 26.89 1.35
C GLN A 240 11.85 25.70 2.18
N ARG A 241 10.58 25.69 2.59
CA ARG A 241 9.97 24.56 3.31
C ARG A 241 9.91 23.31 2.41
N VAL A 242 9.47 23.47 1.16
CA VAL A 242 9.45 22.35 0.20
C VAL A 242 10.87 21.81 -0.03
N TYR A 243 11.88 22.65 -0.18
CA TYR A 243 13.27 22.20 -0.29
C TYR A 243 13.76 21.46 0.96
N SER A 244 13.33 21.90 2.14
CA SER A 244 13.60 21.16 3.39
C SER A 244 12.92 19.78 3.41
N ASP A 245 11.67 19.70 2.95
CA ASP A 245 10.93 18.45 2.85
C ASP A 245 11.63 17.48 1.88
N ILE A 246 12.10 17.96 0.72
CA ILE A 246 12.86 17.14 -0.25
C ILE A 246 14.12 16.56 0.39
N ARG A 247 14.94 17.40 1.09
CA ARG A 247 16.15 16.93 1.78
C ARG A 247 15.83 15.86 2.81
N ASN A 248 14.86 16.14 3.67
CA ASN A 248 14.46 15.22 4.73
C ASN A 248 13.96 13.89 4.18
N LEU A 249 13.23 13.94 3.08
CA LEU A 249 12.68 12.77 2.41
C LEU A 249 13.78 11.89 1.80
N VAL A 250 14.72 12.49 1.07
CA VAL A 250 15.85 11.77 0.50
C VAL A 250 16.71 11.12 1.62
N ARG A 251 17.03 11.86 2.66
CA ARG A 251 17.81 11.36 3.80
C ARG A 251 17.12 10.23 4.53
N ARG A 252 15.79 10.29 4.68
CA ARG A 252 15.00 9.24 5.31
C ARG A 252 15.02 7.95 4.51
N ASP A 253 14.82 8.06 3.18
CA ASP A 253 14.49 6.88 2.35
C ASP A 253 15.66 6.42 1.45
N ARG A 254 16.79 7.12 1.41
CA ARG A 254 17.94 6.86 0.52
C ARG A 254 18.55 5.46 0.62
N ASN A 255 18.35 4.75 1.72
CA ASN A 255 18.89 3.41 1.93
C ASN A 255 17.93 2.28 1.56
N HIS A 256 16.69 2.60 1.13
CA HIS A 256 15.70 1.60 0.72
C HIS A 256 15.96 1.13 -0.72
N PRO A 257 16.14 -0.17 -0.98
CA PRO A 257 16.28 -0.67 -2.36
C PRO A 257 15.01 -0.50 -3.20
N CYS A 258 13.84 -0.36 -2.59
CA CYS A 258 12.59 -0.12 -3.29
C CYS A 258 12.50 1.27 -3.93
N VAL A 259 13.25 2.27 -3.49
CA VAL A 259 13.21 3.61 -4.10
C VAL A 259 13.64 3.51 -5.56
N TRP A 260 12.72 3.77 -6.46
CA TRP A 260 12.94 3.68 -7.91
C TRP A 260 13.33 5.03 -8.51
N MET A 261 12.58 6.07 -8.13
CA MET A 261 12.88 7.46 -8.48
C MET A 261 12.32 8.42 -7.44
N TRP A 262 12.82 9.64 -7.45
CA TRP A 262 12.33 10.75 -6.66
C TRP A 262 11.41 11.64 -7.50
N GLU A 263 10.30 12.06 -6.94
CA GLU A 263 9.42 13.08 -7.50
C GLU A 263 9.48 14.32 -6.59
N PRO A 264 10.52 15.16 -6.76
CA PRO A 264 10.78 16.27 -5.85
C PRO A 264 9.92 17.51 -6.16
N ILE A 265 9.01 17.39 -7.10
CA ILE A 265 8.07 18.43 -7.50
C ILE A 265 6.77 18.33 -6.71
N LEU A 266 5.91 19.34 -6.85
CA LEU A 266 4.55 19.36 -6.33
C LEU A 266 3.57 18.87 -7.40
N ASN A 267 2.74 17.89 -7.08
CA ASN A 267 1.81 17.28 -8.03
C ASN A 267 0.85 18.32 -8.64
N GLU A 268 0.66 18.26 -9.97
CA GLU A 268 -0.28 19.14 -10.73
C GLU A 268 -0.21 20.62 -10.33
N THR A 269 1.00 21.11 -10.11
CA THR A 269 1.23 22.46 -9.59
C THR A 269 1.99 23.32 -10.60
N TRP A 270 1.53 24.53 -10.81
CA TRP A 270 2.19 25.52 -11.67
C TRP A 270 3.24 26.28 -10.88
N TYR A 271 4.45 25.73 -10.78
CA TYR A 271 5.60 26.32 -10.12
C TYR A 271 6.57 26.99 -11.12
N PRO A 272 7.43 27.91 -10.68
CA PRO A 272 8.45 28.53 -11.55
C PRO A 272 9.59 27.54 -11.90
N ALA A 273 10.26 27.77 -13.03
CA ALA A 273 11.32 26.89 -13.54
C ALA A 273 12.52 26.74 -12.60
N ASP A 274 12.87 27.80 -11.87
CA ASP A 274 13.95 27.77 -10.89
C ASP A 274 13.62 26.90 -9.68
N PHE A 275 12.34 26.78 -9.30
CA PHE A 275 11.92 25.81 -8.29
C PHE A 275 12.21 24.38 -8.75
N ALA A 276 11.81 24.02 -9.96
CA ALA A 276 12.03 22.67 -10.50
C ALA A 276 13.53 22.33 -10.58
N ARG A 277 14.34 23.27 -11.09
CA ARG A 277 15.80 23.10 -11.12
C ARG A 277 16.37 22.87 -9.72
N ASN A 278 16.04 23.74 -8.75
CA ASN A 278 16.55 23.63 -7.39
C ASN A 278 16.09 22.33 -6.71
N ALA A 279 14.85 21.88 -6.96
CA ALA A 279 14.34 20.62 -6.43
C ALA A 279 15.10 19.42 -6.97
N HIS A 280 15.42 19.42 -8.28
CA HIS A 280 16.30 18.42 -8.90
C HIS A 280 17.71 18.46 -8.30
N ASP A 281 18.32 19.64 -8.26
CA ASP A 281 19.70 19.81 -7.75
C ASP A 281 19.83 19.35 -6.29
N ILE A 282 18.79 19.55 -5.47
CA ILE A 282 18.77 19.03 -4.08
C ILE A 282 18.80 17.51 -4.05
N VAL A 283 18.04 16.82 -4.91
CA VAL A 283 18.08 15.36 -4.96
C VAL A 283 19.45 14.85 -5.34
N GLU A 284 20.07 15.43 -6.38
CA GLU A 284 21.43 15.07 -6.82
C GLU A 284 22.48 15.33 -5.71
N ALA A 285 22.35 16.46 -5.02
CA ALA A 285 23.26 16.80 -3.92
C ALA A 285 23.11 15.86 -2.72
N GLU A 286 21.88 15.47 -2.36
CA GLU A 286 21.61 14.56 -1.24
C GLU A 286 21.89 13.09 -1.58
N TYR A 287 21.93 12.72 -2.86
CA TYR A 287 22.29 11.38 -3.33
C TYR A 287 23.33 11.43 -4.48
N PRO A 288 24.59 11.83 -4.21
CA PRO A 288 25.63 12.04 -5.22
C PRO A 288 26.30 10.71 -5.64
N TYR A 289 25.52 9.68 -5.86
CA TYR A 289 25.98 8.34 -6.23
C TYR A 289 25.22 7.83 -7.46
N PRO A 290 25.72 6.81 -8.18
CA PRO A 290 24.99 6.19 -9.27
C PRO A 290 23.59 5.72 -8.86
N TYR A 291 22.70 5.62 -9.85
CA TYR A 291 21.34 5.11 -9.70
C TYR A 291 20.38 6.04 -8.95
N CYS A 292 20.68 7.32 -8.92
CA CYS A 292 19.77 8.38 -8.49
C CYS A 292 19.06 8.98 -9.70
N TYR A 293 17.72 9.01 -9.67
CA TYR A 293 16.92 9.57 -10.75
C TYR A 293 15.74 10.35 -10.19
N SER A 294 15.37 11.41 -10.90
CA SER A 294 14.18 12.20 -10.56
C SER A 294 13.28 12.40 -11.76
N GLY A 295 11.99 12.62 -11.48
CA GLY A 295 10.97 12.81 -12.49
C GLY A 295 10.08 14.03 -12.23
N CYS A 296 9.53 14.62 -13.31
CA CYS A 296 8.55 15.67 -13.26
C CYS A 296 7.56 15.59 -14.42
N ASP A 297 6.54 16.46 -14.39
CA ASP A 297 5.56 16.53 -15.48
C ASP A 297 6.19 16.96 -16.80
N SER A 298 5.77 16.33 -17.90
CA SER A 298 6.25 16.64 -19.26
C SER A 298 5.91 18.08 -19.71
N GLU A 299 4.95 18.72 -19.06
CA GLU A 299 4.54 20.12 -19.34
C GLU A 299 5.08 21.12 -18.32
N ALA A 300 5.81 20.65 -17.29
CA ALA A 300 6.35 21.51 -16.27
C ALA A 300 7.45 22.45 -16.79
N LYS A 301 7.51 23.66 -16.23
CA LYS A 301 8.65 24.55 -16.40
C LYS A 301 9.87 23.98 -15.67
N GLY A 302 11.04 23.96 -16.31
CA GLY A 302 12.26 23.39 -15.74
C GLY A 302 12.40 21.88 -15.94
N LYS A 303 11.53 21.25 -16.73
CA LYS A 303 11.57 19.80 -17.05
C LYS A 303 12.87 19.35 -17.72
N GLU A 304 13.60 20.26 -18.33
CA GLU A 304 14.88 19.98 -18.99
C GLU A 304 15.99 19.49 -18.04
N HIS A 305 15.80 19.66 -16.74
CA HIS A 305 16.72 19.17 -15.71
C HIS A 305 16.49 17.69 -15.33
N PHE A 306 15.31 17.12 -15.66
CA PHE A 306 14.89 15.80 -15.23
C PHE A 306 15.16 14.73 -16.28
N GLN A 307 15.46 13.52 -15.85
CA GLN A 307 15.72 12.36 -16.70
C GLN A 307 14.44 11.62 -17.09
N ILE A 308 13.40 11.73 -16.25
CA ILE A 308 12.12 11.03 -16.43
C ILE A 308 11.00 12.05 -16.51
N LEU A 309 10.17 11.94 -17.54
CA LEU A 309 9.01 12.83 -17.71
C LEU A 309 7.70 12.05 -17.56
N PHE A 310 6.79 12.59 -16.76
CA PHE A 310 5.46 12.04 -16.60
C PHE A 310 4.54 12.53 -17.73
N THR A 311 3.99 11.56 -18.46
CA THR A 311 3.08 11.81 -19.57
C THR A 311 2.19 10.62 -19.86
N HIS A 312 1.12 10.81 -20.58
CA HIS A 312 0.29 9.73 -21.10
C HIS A 312 0.75 9.28 -22.48
N PRO A 313 0.51 8.02 -22.87
CA PRO A 313 0.63 7.58 -24.25
C PRO A 313 -0.26 8.43 -25.16
N LEU A 314 0.22 8.76 -26.37
CA LEU A 314 -0.59 9.49 -27.33
C LEU A 314 -1.83 8.67 -27.73
N ASN A 315 -2.97 9.35 -27.79
CA ASN A 315 -4.28 8.79 -28.12
C ASN A 315 -4.87 7.82 -27.11
N GLY A 316 -4.21 7.58 -25.97
CA GLY A 316 -4.73 6.74 -24.89
C GLY A 316 -4.90 5.25 -25.20
N ASP A 317 -4.58 4.80 -26.39
CA ASP A 317 -4.72 3.42 -26.85
C ASP A 317 -3.39 2.65 -26.93
N GLY A 318 -2.37 3.17 -26.27
CA GLY A 318 -1.00 2.63 -26.33
C GLY A 318 -0.34 2.85 -27.69
N GLY A 319 -0.98 3.67 -28.51
CA GLY A 319 -0.48 4.03 -29.81
C GLY A 319 0.86 4.73 -29.72
N ALA A 320 1.49 4.87 -30.83
CA ALA A 320 2.78 5.50 -30.95
C ALA A 320 2.75 6.93 -30.39
N TYR A 321 3.74 7.27 -29.60
CA TYR A 321 4.13 8.64 -29.41
C TYR A 321 4.39 9.28 -30.79
N SER A 322 4.09 10.58 -30.93
CA SER A 322 4.56 11.30 -32.10
C SER A 322 6.09 11.23 -32.15
N THR A 323 6.64 10.61 -33.18
CA THR A 323 8.09 10.44 -33.33
C THR A 323 8.84 11.76 -33.41
N ASN A 324 8.14 12.88 -33.64
CA ASN A 324 8.73 14.21 -33.79
C ASN A 324 9.03 14.91 -32.46
N ASP A 325 8.33 14.50 -31.35
CA ASP A 325 8.42 15.17 -30.06
C ASP A 325 9.20 14.36 -28.99
N ILE A 326 9.58 13.13 -29.33
CA ILE A 326 10.29 12.25 -28.40
C ILE A 326 11.79 12.52 -28.43
N LYS A 327 12.32 12.95 -27.29
CA LYS A 327 13.76 13.03 -27.09
C LYS A 327 14.28 11.65 -26.72
N LYS A 328 15.13 11.07 -27.57
CA LYS A 328 15.66 9.70 -27.44
C LYS A 328 16.35 9.40 -26.10
N GLN A 329 16.92 10.42 -25.45
CA GLN A 329 17.59 10.30 -24.17
C GLN A 329 16.64 10.33 -22.95
N LEU A 330 15.36 10.73 -23.13
CA LEU A 330 14.39 10.84 -22.05
C LEU A 330 13.60 9.55 -21.90
N THR A 331 13.25 9.23 -20.67
CA THR A 331 12.34 8.12 -20.32
C THR A 331 10.98 8.68 -19.91
N TYR A 332 9.91 7.98 -20.26
CA TYR A 332 8.55 8.38 -19.97
C TYR A 332 7.85 7.40 -19.04
N PHE A 333 6.95 7.93 -18.20
CA PHE A 333 6.13 7.16 -17.28
C PHE A 333 4.76 7.82 -17.11
N THR A 334 3.70 7.04 -16.98
CA THR A 334 2.37 7.59 -16.66
C THR A 334 2.14 7.52 -15.16
N ARG A 335 2.31 8.65 -14.46
CA ARG A 335 2.21 8.67 -12.99
C ARG A 335 0.81 8.39 -12.46
N GLU A 336 -0.23 8.71 -13.24
CA GLU A 336 -1.64 8.48 -12.91
C GLU A 336 -2.41 8.13 -14.17
N TRP A 337 -3.17 7.03 -14.15
CA TRP A 337 -4.06 6.63 -15.24
C TRP A 337 -5.30 5.93 -14.70
N GLY A 338 -6.31 5.77 -15.55
CA GLY A 338 -7.56 5.05 -15.23
C GLY A 338 -8.66 5.95 -14.67
N ASP A 339 -8.32 7.08 -14.05
CA ASP A 339 -9.35 8.01 -13.56
C ASP A 339 -9.92 8.84 -14.72
N ASN A 340 -11.13 8.54 -15.08
CA ASN A 340 -11.89 9.28 -16.08
C ASN A 340 -13.01 10.05 -15.37
N VAL A 341 -12.90 11.37 -15.37
CA VAL A 341 -13.84 12.27 -14.70
C VAL A 341 -14.58 13.08 -15.75
N ASP A 342 -15.79 12.66 -16.07
CA ASP A 342 -16.65 13.40 -17.00
C ASP A 342 -17.33 14.59 -16.32
N ASP A 343 -17.61 14.44 -15.02
CA ASP A 343 -18.27 15.46 -14.20
C ASP A 343 -17.74 15.45 -12.77
N TRP A 344 -16.99 16.46 -12.40
CA TRP A 344 -16.45 16.64 -11.05
C TRP A 344 -17.51 16.76 -9.96
N ASN A 345 -18.72 17.22 -10.29
CA ASN A 345 -19.80 17.36 -9.32
C ASN A 345 -20.52 16.03 -9.02
N SER A 346 -20.65 15.15 -10.01
CA SER A 346 -21.29 13.84 -9.82
C SER A 346 -20.38 12.84 -9.12
N HIS A 347 -19.07 12.97 -9.29
CA HIS A 347 -18.04 12.03 -8.81
C HIS A 347 -18.23 10.58 -9.27
N ASN A 348 -19.09 10.36 -10.27
CA ASN A 348 -19.41 9.06 -10.85
C ASN A 348 -18.79 8.96 -12.24
N SER A 349 -18.18 7.82 -12.51
CA SER A 349 -17.60 7.52 -13.83
C SER A 349 -17.31 6.01 -13.92
N PRO A 350 -16.96 5.49 -15.11
CA PRO A 350 -16.55 4.09 -15.25
C PRO A 350 -15.37 3.69 -14.35
N SER A 351 -14.52 4.65 -13.98
CA SER A 351 -13.39 4.41 -13.07
C SER A 351 -13.79 4.48 -11.58
N ARG A 352 -14.83 5.25 -11.24
CA ARG A 352 -15.22 5.54 -9.84
C ARG A 352 -16.43 4.71 -9.44
N VAL A 353 -16.20 3.48 -9.03
CA VAL A 353 -17.23 2.49 -8.75
C VAL A 353 -17.11 1.97 -7.32
N ALA A 354 -18.10 2.24 -6.49
CA ALA A 354 -18.17 1.65 -5.16
C ALA A 354 -18.50 0.14 -5.26
N ARG A 355 -17.82 -0.68 -4.44
CA ARG A 355 -18.01 -2.13 -4.40
C ARG A 355 -19.48 -2.53 -4.17
N ASN A 356 -20.21 -1.78 -3.35
CA ASN A 356 -21.60 -2.04 -3.03
C ASN A 356 -22.60 -1.69 -4.15
N TRP A 357 -22.15 -1.10 -5.27
CA TRP A 357 -23.01 -0.94 -6.45
C TRP A 357 -23.16 -2.24 -7.23
N GLY A 358 -22.39 -3.27 -6.87
CA GLY A 358 -22.60 -4.64 -7.32
C GLY A 358 -21.86 -5.02 -8.59
N GLU A 359 -22.21 -6.18 -9.10
CA GLU A 359 -21.52 -6.89 -10.17
C GLU A 359 -21.30 -6.05 -11.42
N GLN A 360 -22.36 -5.48 -11.98
CA GLN A 360 -22.29 -4.79 -13.26
C GLN A 360 -21.40 -3.55 -13.21
N ALA A 361 -21.50 -2.78 -12.12
CA ALA A 361 -20.64 -1.61 -11.93
C ALA A 361 -19.16 -1.99 -11.82
N MET A 362 -18.84 -3.04 -11.05
CA MET A 362 -17.46 -3.54 -10.91
C MET A 362 -16.93 -4.13 -12.22
N LEU A 363 -17.75 -4.75 -13.05
CA LEU A 363 -17.34 -5.23 -14.38
C LEU A 363 -17.00 -4.05 -15.30
N ILE A 364 -17.79 -2.99 -15.29
CA ILE A 364 -17.52 -1.77 -16.05
C ILE A 364 -16.18 -1.16 -15.64
N GLN A 365 -15.90 -1.05 -14.33
CA GLN A 365 -14.63 -0.53 -13.82
C GLN A 365 -13.44 -1.41 -14.28
N ALA A 366 -13.56 -2.72 -14.13
CA ALA A 366 -12.51 -3.64 -14.54
C ALA A 366 -12.22 -3.56 -16.06
N GLN A 367 -13.27 -3.47 -16.88
CA GLN A 367 -13.14 -3.32 -18.33
C GLN A 367 -12.53 -1.96 -18.70
N HIS A 368 -12.90 -0.89 -17.99
CA HIS A 368 -12.32 0.43 -18.17
C HIS A 368 -10.81 0.43 -17.91
N TYR A 369 -10.36 -0.23 -16.84
CA TYR A 369 -8.94 -0.34 -16.53
C TYR A 369 -8.18 -1.28 -17.47
N ALA A 370 -8.83 -2.34 -17.94
CA ALA A 370 -8.20 -3.27 -18.88
C ALA A 370 -8.04 -2.66 -20.27
N ARG A 371 -9.17 -2.37 -20.92
CA ARG A 371 -9.24 -1.86 -22.30
C ARG A 371 -10.61 -1.22 -22.53
N PRO A 372 -10.78 0.08 -22.35
CA PRO A 372 -12.06 0.74 -22.61
C PRO A 372 -12.43 0.71 -24.09
N SER A 373 -13.70 0.95 -24.39
CA SER A 373 -14.22 1.02 -25.77
C SER A 373 -13.84 2.31 -26.50
N TYR A 374 -13.24 3.28 -25.80
CA TYR A 374 -12.75 4.55 -26.34
C TYR A 374 -11.26 4.71 -26.01
N LYS A 375 -10.60 5.61 -26.74
CA LYS A 375 -9.16 5.86 -26.56
C LYS A 375 -8.89 6.50 -25.19
N TYR A 376 -8.24 5.76 -24.32
CA TYR A 376 -7.85 6.19 -22.99
C TYR A 376 -6.66 5.37 -22.49
N THR A 377 -5.83 5.94 -21.61
CA THR A 377 -4.74 5.19 -20.99
C THR A 377 -5.31 4.05 -20.14
N SER A 378 -4.88 2.83 -20.42
CA SER A 378 -5.36 1.60 -19.81
C SER A 378 -4.22 0.60 -19.66
N TYR A 379 -4.48 -0.52 -19.01
CA TYR A 379 -3.51 -1.60 -18.90
C TYR A 379 -3.00 -2.06 -20.29
N ASP A 380 -3.92 -2.32 -21.21
CA ASP A 380 -3.59 -2.71 -22.60
C ASP A 380 -2.82 -1.62 -23.34
N ALA A 381 -3.21 -0.35 -23.16
CA ALA A 381 -2.54 0.78 -23.79
C ALA A 381 -1.07 0.90 -23.36
N LEU A 382 -0.76 0.71 -22.07
CA LEU A 382 0.61 0.76 -21.56
C LEU A 382 1.49 -0.37 -22.09
N TYR A 383 0.93 -1.54 -22.39
CA TYR A 383 1.66 -2.65 -23.00
C TYR A 383 1.92 -2.47 -24.50
N ARG A 384 1.25 -1.51 -25.15
CA ARG A 384 1.47 -1.16 -26.57
C ARG A 384 2.43 0.00 -26.77
N THR A 385 2.96 0.58 -25.70
CA THR A 385 3.91 1.68 -25.77
C THR A 385 5.31 1.23 -26.16
N PRO A 386 6.14 2.09 -26.76
CA PRO A 386 7.56 1.83 -26.94
C PRO A 386 8.26 1.62 -25.59
N ARG A 387 9.39 0.90 -25.59
CA ARG A 387 10.23 0.66 -24.40
C ARG A 387 10.64 1.91 -23.63
N GLN A 388 10.70 3.05 -24.31
CA GLN A 388 10.98 4.35 -23.74
C GLN A 388 9.93 4.77 -22.69
N HIS A 389 8.68 4.28 -22.80
CA HIS A 389 7.64 4.43 -21.83
C HIS A 389 7.64 3.22 -20.88
N VAL A 390 8.16 3.40 -19.70
CA VAL A 390 8.53 2.30 -18.80
C VAL A 390 7.40 1.81 -17.89
N GLY A 391 6.19 2.37 -18.04
CA GLY A 391 5.01 1.89 -17.30
C GLY A 391 4.10 2.99 -16.77
N GLY A 392 3.29 2.64 -15.76
CA GLY A 392 2.37 3.60 -15.15
C GLY A 392 1.66 3.12 -13.89
N CYS A 393 1.23 4.07 -13.07
CA CYS A 393 0.47 3.85 -11.84
C CYS A 393 -1.01 4.17 -12.04
N LEU A 394 -1.87 3.22 -11.72
CA LEU A 394 -3.33 3.42 -11.68
C LEU A 394 -3.70 4.47 -10.62
N TRP A 395 -4.62 5.33 -10.92
CA TRP A 395 -5.36 6.08 -9.94
C TRP A 395 -6.70 5.39 -9.63
N HIS A 396 -6.86 4.53 -8.58
CA HIS A 396 -6.01 4.42 -7.40
C HIS A 396 -5.94 2.96 -6.91
N SER A 397 -5.12 2.64 -5.89
CA SER A 397 -5.01 1.30 -5.31
C SER A 397 -6.22 0.92 -4.44
N PHE A 398 -6.60 1.81 -3.53
CA PHE A 398 -7.68 1.63 -2.58
C PHE A 398 -8.68 2.79 -2.68
N ASP A 399 -9.94 2.55 -2.42
CA ASP A 399 -10.85 3.65 -2.16
C ASP A 399 -10.34 4.45 -0.95
N HIS A 400 -10.37 5.78 -1.01
CA HIS A 400 -9.83 6.64 0.03
C HIS A 400 -10.76 7.81 0.36
N GLN A 401 -10.58 8.43 1.53
CA GLN A 401 -11.38 9.56 1.96
C GLN A 401 -10.99 10.82 1.18
N ARG A 402 -12.00 11.52 0.66
CA ARG A 402 -11.82 12.82 0.00
C ARG A 402 -11.93 13.97 1.00
N GLY A 403 -11.15 15.03 0.76
CA GLY A 403 -11.17 16.20 1.65
C GLY A 403 -12.36 17.13 1.46
N TYR A 404 -13.07 17.06 0.34
CA TYR A 404 -14.14 17.99 -0.02
C TYR A 404 -15.48 17.34 -0.34
N HIS A 405 -15.57 16.02 -0.32
CA HIS A 405 -16.78 15.28 -0.64
C HIS A 405 -17.11 14.26 0.44
N PRO A 406 -18.39 14.05 0.80
CA PRO A 406 -18.79 13.10 1.83
C PRO A 406 -18.53 11.65 1.43
N ASP A 407 -18.60 11.34 0.14
CA ASP A 407 -18.32 9.99 -0.36
C ASP A 407 -16.81 9.80 -0.56
N PRO A 408 -16.28 8.60 -0.28
CA PRO A 408 -14.93 8.24 -0.65
C PRO A 408 -14.69 8.34 -2.17
N PHE A 409 -13.43 8.48 -2.55
CA PHE A 409 -13.03 8.22 -3.92
C PHE A 409 -13.12 6.71 -4.20
N TYR A 410 -13.91 6.31 -5.17
CA TYR A 410 -14.22 4.91 -5.47
C TYR A 410 -13.37 4.30 -6.59
N GLY A 411 -12.27 4.92 -6.98
CA GLY A 411 -11.37 4.46 -8.05
C GLY A 411 -10.43 3.33 -7.66
N GLY A 412 -10.45 2.86 -6.42
CA GLY A 412 -9.62 1.76 -5.96
C GLY A 412 -9.96 0.42 -6.63
N VAL A 413 -8.94 -0.43 -6.79
CA VAL A 413 -9.16 -1.86 -7.13
C VAL A 413 -9.66 -2.65 -5.91
N MET A 414 -9.56 -2.07 -4.73
CA MET A 414 -10.11 -2.55 -3.46
C MET A 414 -10.85 -1.41 -2.75
N ASP A 415 -11.82 -1.75 -1.91
CA ASP A 415 -12.58 -0.79 -1.12
C ASP A 415 -11.76 -0.25 0.09
N VAL A 416 -12.36 0.65 0.88
CA VAL A 416 -11.72 1.26 2.07
C VAL A 416 -11.33 0.26 3.17
N PHE A 417 -11.90 -0.95 3.17
CA PHE A 417 -11.53 -2.08 4.03
C PHE A 417 -10.59 -3.07 3.37
N ARG A 418 -10.06 -2.74 2.19
CA ARG A 418 -9.20 -3.60 1.35
C ARG A 418 -9.91 -4.86 0.84
N GLN A 419 -11.25 -4.86 0.75
CA GLN A 419 -11.97 -5.92 0.08
C GLN A 419 -11.88 -5.75 -1.45
N PRO A 420 -11.55 -6.82 -2.21
CA PRO A 420 -11.30 -6.71 -3.64
C PRO A 420 -12.57 -6.39 -4.44
N LYS A 421 -12.42 -5.59 -5.48
CA LYS A 421 -13.36 -5.44 -6.60
C LYS A 421 -12.94 -6.37 -7.74
N TYR A 422 -13.72 -6.44 -8.82
CA TYR A 422 -13.34 -7.28 -9.97
C TYR A 422 -12.08 -6.80 -10.68
N SER A 423 -11.83 -5.49 -10.66
CA SER A 423 -10.56 -4.92 -11.15
C SER A 423 -9.32 -5.48 -10.45
N TYR A 424 -9.39 -5.81 -9.16
CA TYR A 424 -8.30 -6.50 -8.46
C TYR A 424 -7.92 -7.83 -9.13
N TYR A 425 -8.90 -8.66 -9.45
CA TYR A 425 -8.68 -9.96 -10.09
C TYR A 425 -8.25 -9.82 -11.56
N MET A 426 -8.71 -8.76 -12.23
CA MET A 426 -8.23 -8.42 -13.58
C MET A 426 -6.73 -8.10 -13.56
N PHE A 427 -6.26 -7.29 -12.58
CA PHE A 427 -4.84 -7.03 -12.38
C PHE A 427 -4.07 -8.31 -12.01
N MET A 428 -4.59 -9.09 -11.06
CA MET A 428 -4.01 -10.35 -10.62
C MET A 428 -3.79 -11.32 -11.79
N ALA A 429 -4.68 -11.35 -12.76
CA ALA A 429 -4.57 -12.18 -13.95
C ALA A 429 -3.43 -11.77 -14.89
N GLN A 430 -2.82 -10.59 -14.70
CA GLN A 430 -1.70 -10.17 -15.55
C GLN A 430 -0.33 -10.67 -15.07
N ARG A 431 -0.30 -11.41 -13.95
CA ARG A 431 0.93 -12.02 -13.42
C ARG A 431 1.40 -13.20 -14.28
N SER A 432 2.71 -13.50 -14.18
CA SER A 432 3.24 -14.76 -14.68
C SER A 432 2.53 -15.97 -14.06
N PRO A 433 2.16 -17.00 -14.83
CA PRO A 433 1.57 -18.23 -14.30
C PRO A 433 2.61 -19.16 -13.64
N ILE A 434 3.88 -18.80 -13.60
CA ILE A 434 4.92 -19.62 -12.99
C ILE A 434 4.73 -19.65 -11.48
N LYS A 435 4.68 -20.85 -10.90
CA LYS A 435 4.57 -21.03 -9.45
C LYS A 435 5.96 -20.96 -8.83
N GLU A 436 6.13 -20.04 -7.89
CA GLU A 436 7.35 -19.87 -7.11
C GLU A 436 6.99 -19.76 -5.62
N GLU A 437 7.93 -20.10 -4.75
CA GLU A 437 7.78 -19.85 -3.32
C GLU A 437 8.21 -18.43 -3.00
N ARG A 438 7.24 -17.58 -2.65
CA ARG A 438 7.43 -16.16 -2.35
C ARG A 438 6.52 -15.75 -1.20
N LEU A 439 6.80 -14.60 -0.57
CA LEU A 439 5.94 -13.98 0.44
C LEU A 439 4.62 -13.45 -0.15
N PHE A 440 4.52 -13.36 -1.46
CA PHE A 440 3.34 -12.94 -2.21
C PHE A 440 2.85 -14.05 -3.13
N GLN A 441 1.63 -13.93 -3.60
CA GLN A 441 0.99 -14.94 -4.44
C GLN A 441 1.63 -15.03 -5.83
N THR A 442 1.91 -16.25 -6.26
CA THR A 442 2.46 -16.61 -7.57
C THR A 442 1.67 -17.76 -8.18
N GLY A 443 1.91 -18.05 -9.45
CA GLY A 443 1.35 -19.21 -10.13
C GLY A 443 0.03 -18.94 -10.86
N PRO A 444 -0.55 -20.00 -11.44
CA PRO A 444 -1.73 -19.89 -12.28
C PRO A 444 -2.98 -19.52 -11.47
N MET A 445 -3.87 -18.77 -12.12
CA MET A 445 -5.15 -18.39 -11.56
C MET A 445 -6.25 -18.35 -12.61
N VAL A 446 -7.48 -18.56 -12.18
CA VAL A 446 -8.71 -18.31 -12.93
C VAL A 446 -9.77 -17.79 -11.96
N TYR A 447 -10.51 -16.77 -12.37
CA TYR A 447 -11.56 -16.15 -11.55
C TYR A 447 -12.80 -15.82 -12.40
N ILE A 448 -13.96 -16.31 -12.00
CA ILE A 448 -15.25 -16.00 -12.60
C ILE A 448 -15.78 -14.71 -11.95
N ALA A 449 -15.89 -13.62 -12.72
CA ALA A 449 -16.48 -12.37 -12.28
C ALA A 449 -17.97 -12.35 -12.60
N HIS A 450 -18.73 -13.23 -11.93
CA HIS A 450 -20.16 -13.41 -12.10
C HIS A 450 -20.76 -14.05 -10.84
N GLU A 451 -21.85 -13.54 -10.30
CA GLU A 451 -22.40 -13.98 -9.01
C GLU A 451 -23.68 -14.83 -9.16
N MET A 452 -24.11 -15.09 -10.37
CA MET A 452 -25.31 -15.87 -10.69
C MET A 452 -26.57 -15.37 -9.94
N THR A 453 -26.71 -14.05 -9.81
CA THR A 453 -27.85 -13.39 -9.18
C THR A 453 -28.96 -13.08 -10.20
N PRO A 454 -30.18 -12.68 -9.76
CA PRO A 454 -31.21 -12.21 -10.67
C PRO A 454 -30.83 -10.98 -11.50
N PHE A 455 -29.81 -10.24 -11.07
CA PHE A 455 -29.31 -9.02 -11.75
C PHE A 455 -27.98 -9.24 -12.49
N SER A 456 -27.44 -10.45 -12.45
CA SER A 456 -26.27 -10.82 -13.23
C SER A 456 -26.57 -10.81 -14.73
N GLY A 457 -25.61 -10.39 -15.53
CA GLY A 457 -25.70 -10.40 -16.98
C GLY A 457 -25.81 -11.80 -17.58
N LYS A 458 -26.09 -11.88 -18.87
CA LYS A 458 -26.07 -13.17 -19.59
C LYS A 458 -24.65 -13.61 -19.90
N ASP A 459 -23.74 -12.66 -20.06
CA ASP A 459 -22.35 -12.90 -20.39
C ASP A 459 -21.56 -13.16 -19.12
N VAL A 460 -20.63 -14.09 -19.17
CA VAL A 460 -19.75 -14.47 -18.06
C VAL A 460 -18.35 -14.00 -18.31
N THR A 461 -17.87 -13.07 -17.50
CA THR A 461 -16.49 -12.58 -17.55
C THR A 461 -15.58 -13.46 -16.68
N VAL A 462 -14.42 -13.81 -17.25
CA VAL A 462 -13.39 -14.59 -16.54
C VAL A 462 -12.03 -13.91 -16.70
N TYR A 463 -11.30 -13.84 -15.60
CA TYR A 463 -9.91 -13.39 -15.56
C TYR A 463 -9.00 -14.59 -15.34
N SER A 464 -7.94 -14.74 -16.14
CA SER A 464 -7.00 -15.86 -16.01
C SER A 464 -5.66 -15.52 -16.62
N ASN A 465 -4.58 -16.05 -16.02
CA ASN A 465 -3.24 -16.03 -16.59
C ASN A 465 -2.83 -17.38 -17.20
N CYS A 466 -3.79 -18.25 -17.48
CA CYS A 466 -3.56 -19.52 -18.16
C CYS A 466 -3.68 -19.36 -19.69
N ASP A 467 -3.10 -20.28 -20.46
CA ASP A 467 -3.13 -20.22 -21.93
C ASP A 467 -4.52 -20.47 -22.53
N GLU A 468 -5.34 -21.25 -21.83
CA GLU A 468 -6.71 -21.60 -22.21
C GLU A 468 -7.62 -21.58 -20.98
N VAL A 469 -8.86 -21.15 -21.16
CA VAL A 469 -9.93 -21.24 -20.14
C VAL A 469 -11.08 -22.06 -20.69
N ARG A 470 -11.49 -23.06 -19.93
CA ARG A 470 -12.70 -23.83 -20.16
C ARG A 470 -13.74 -23.46 -19.13
N LEU A 471 -14.87 -22.89 -19.58
CA LEU A 471 -16.01 -22.56 -18.73
C LEU A 471 -17.09 -23.64 -18.90
N THR A 472 -17.48 -24.28 -17.82
CA THR A 472 -18.56 -25.26 -17.77
C THR A 472 -19.75 -24.66 -17.03
N TYR A 473 -20.91 -24.65 -17.64
CA TYR A 473 -22.17 -24.31 -17.03
C TYR A 473 -22.99 -25.58 -16.82
N LEU A 474 -23.14 -26.02 -15.57
CA LEU A 474 -24.04 -27.11 -15.21
C LEU A 474 -25.41 -26.57 -14.86
N LYS A 475 -26.45 -27.13 -15.47
CA LYS A 475 -27.82 -26.69 -15.32
C LYS A 475 -28.80 -27.84 -15.50
N GLY A 476 -29.55 -28.20 -14.47
CA GLY A 476 -30.58 -29.23 -14.54
C GLY A 476 -30.05 -30.60 -14.99
N GLY A 477 -28.82 -30.93 -14.66
CA GLY A 477 -28.15 -32.18 -15.05
C GLY A 477 -27.55 -32.15 -16.47
N GLN A 478 -27.65 -31.02 -17.18
CA GLN A 478 -27.02 -30.81 -18.49
C GLN A 478 -25.80 -29.91 -18.35
N THR A 479 -24.75 -30.22 -19.08
CA THR A 479 -23.48 -29.47 -19.11
C THR A 479 -23.34 -28.78 -20.44
N GLN A 480 -23.04 -27.47 -20.40
CA GLN A 480 -22.58 -26.69 -21.55
C GLN A 480 -21.15 -26.25 -21.29
N THR A 481 -20.27 -26.44 -22.28
CA THR A 481 -18.86 -26.10 -22.15
C THR A 481 -18.48 -25.12 -23.23
N TYR A 482 -17.74 -24.11 -22.82
CA TYR A 482 -17.18 -23.04 -23.66
C TYR A 482 -15.66 -23.07 -23.48
N VAL A 483 -14.91 -22.79 -24.55
CA VAL A 483 -13.44 -22.78 -24.52
C VAL A 483 -12.95 -21.50 -25.14
N HIS A 484 -12.00 -20.85 -24.46
CA HIS A 484 -11.30 -19.66 -24.95
C HIS A 484 -9.79 -19.87 -24.86
N LYS A 485 -9.08 -19.61 -25.96
CA LYS A 485 -7.62 -19.57 -25.97
C LYS A 485 -7.17 -18.13 -25.91
N GLN A 486 -6.24 -17.83 -25.01
CA GLN A 486 -5.73 -16.47 -24.81
C GLN A 486 -4.99 -15.96 -26.05
N GLU A 487 -5.32 -14.76 -26.46
CA GLU A 487 -4.57 -13.98 -27.43
C GLU A 487 -3.39 -13.29 -26.73
N LYS A 488 -2.23 -13.24 -27.39
CA LYS A 488 -1.01 -12.63 -26.81
C LYS A 488 -0.70 -11.31 -27.52
N GLU A 489 -1.64 -10.37 -27.48
CA GLU A 489 -1.45 -9.05 -28.06
C GLU A 489 -1.87 -7.95 -27.08
N GLY A 490 -0.98 -7.00 -26.79
CA GLY A 490 -1.20 -5.95 -25.80
C GLY A 490 -0.99 -6.44 -24.37
N MET A 491 -1.99 -6.27 -23.50
CA MET A 491 -1.92 -6.76 -22.11
C MET A 491 -1.66 -8.28 -22.07
N PRO A 492 -0.90 -8.80 -21.09
CA PRO A 492 -0.46 -10.20 -21.06
C PRO A 492 -1.59 -11.22 -21.15
N HIS A 493 -2.71 -10.94 -20.46
CA HIS A 493 -3.87 -11.83 -20.36
C HIS A 493 -5.16 -11.01 -20.52
N PRO A 494 -5.65 -10.80 -21.75
CA PRO A 494 -6.87 -10.06 -22.02
C PRO A 494 -8.08 -10.62 -21.27
N VAL A 495 -9.05 -9.75 -20.99
CA VAL A 495 -10.30 -10.12 -20.34
C VAL A 495 -11.08 -11.08 -21.24
N ILE A 496 -11.53 -12.19 -20.67
CA ILE A 496 -12.32 -13.22 -21.37
C ILE A 496 -13.79 -12.98 -21.09
N THR A 497 -14.61 -12.93 -22.13
CA THR A 497 -16.06 -12.87 -22.03
C THR A 497 -16.69 -14.01 -22.80
N PHE A 498 -17.45 -14.85 -22.12
CA PHE A 498 -18.28 -15.90 -22.73
C PHE A 498 -19.70 -15.36 -22.88
N GLU A 499 -20.14 -15.18 -24.11
CA GLU A 499 -21.42 -14.56 -24.42
C GLU A 499 -22.61 -15.50 -24.24
N ASN A 500 -23.74 -14.98 -23.77
CA ASN A 500 -25.05 -15.67 -23.66
C ASN A 500 -25.01 -16.99 -22.87
N VAL A 501 -24.18 -17.10 -21.84
CA VAL A 501 -24.04 -18.32 -21.01
C VAL A 501 -25.18 -18.45 -20.01
N TYR A 502 -25.45 -17.38 -19.23
CA TYR A 502 -26.36 -17.40 -18.08
C TYR A 502 -27.73 -16.87 -18.40
N ASP A 503 -28.78 -17.53 -17.87
CA ASP A 503 -30.16 -17.07 -17.98
C ASP A 503 -30.93 -17.41 -16.70
N PHE A 504 -31.05 -16.41 -15.80
CA PHE A 504 -31.71 -16.55 -14.52
C PHE A 504 -33.16 -17.05 -14.65
N MET A 505 -33.90 -16.59 -15.64
CA MET A 505 -35.33 -16.99 -15.79
C MET A 505 -35.48 -18.44 -16.19
N LYS A 506 -34.58 -18.95 -17.03
CA LYS A 506 -34.56 -20.38 -17.38
C LYS A 506 -34.15 -21.22 -16.16
N ASP A 507 -33.20 -20.79 -15.37
CA ASP A 507 -32.76 -21.48 -14.14
C ASP A 507 -33.88 -21.54 -13.10
N LYS A 508 -34.57 -20.43 -12.90
CA LYS A 508 -35.75 -20.35 -12.00
C LYS A 508 -36.88 -21.25 -12.46
N ALA A 509 -37.12 -21.36 -13.75
CA ALA A 509 -38.13 -22.27 -14.29
C ALA A 509 -37.81 -23.74 -14.01
N LEU A 510 -36.56 -24.16 -14.15
CA LEU A 510 -36.08 -25.51 -13.82
C LEU A 510 -36.21 -25.81 -12.32
N SER A 511 -35.88 -24.86 -11.49
CA SER A 511 -36.02 -24.97 -10.02
C SER A 511 -37.50 -25.20 -9.61
N ARG A 512 -38.47 -24.51 -10.26
CA ARG A 512 -39.91 -24.68 -10.00
C ARG A 512 -40.44 -26.05 -10.44
N GLN A 513 -39.80 -26.71 -11.41
CA GLN A 513 -40.20 -28.03 -11.88
C GLN A 513 -39.62 -29.18 -10.99
N GLY A 514 -39.09 -28.87 -9.82
CA GLY A 514 -38.51 -29.84 -8.92
C GLY A 514 -37.19 -30.43 -9.39
N LYS A 515 -36.66 -29.98 -10.52
CA LYS A 515 -35.35 -30.33 -11.06
C LYS A 515 -34.26 -29.42 -10.45
N GLN A 516 -34.22 -29.35 -9.12
CA GLN A 516 -33.16 -28.63 -8.37
C GLN A 516 -31.84 -29.40 -8.44
N ALA A 517 -31.43 -29.80 -9.61
CA ALA A 517 -30.10 -30.26 -9.82
C ALA A 517 -29.10 -29.12 -9.53
N ASP A 518 -27.87 -29.49 -9.22
CA ASP A 518 -26.80 -28.54 -9.05
C ASP A 518 -26.72 -27.58 -10.23
N VAL A 519 -26.68 -26.30 -9.93
CA VAL A 519 -26.47 -25.22 -10.90
C VAL A 519 -25.18 -24.51 -10.50
N TYR A 520 -24.22 -24.43 -11.40
CA TYR A 520 -22.98 -23.69 -11.17
C TYR A 520 -22.25 -23.36 -12.46
N LEU A 521 -21.38 -22.39 -12.36
CA LEU A 521 -20.31 -22.11 -13.30
C LEU A 521 -19.01 -22.65 -12.73
N LEU A 522 -18.24 -23.38 -13.54
CA LEU A 522 -16.89 -23.84 -13.23
C LEU A 522 -15.94 -23.37 -14.32
N ALA A 523 -14.98 -22.53 -13.98
CA ALA A 523 -13.88 -22.19 -14.86
C ALA A 523 -12.65 -23.01 -14.49
N GLU A 524 -12.02 -23.57 -15.52
CA GLU A 524 -10.76 -24.31 -15.44
C GLU A 524 -9.73 -23.59 -16.30
N GLY A 525 -8.62 -23.18 -15.70
CA GLY A 525 -7.47 -22.62 -16.41
C GLY A 525 -6.51 -23.72 -16.80
N LEU A 526 -6.11 -23.76 -18.06
CA LEU A 526 -5.23 -24.79 -18.62
C LEU A 526 -3.92 -24.19 -19.10
N ILE A 527 -2.82 -24.89 -18.82
CA ILE A 527 -1.48 -24.65 -19.38
C ILE A 527 -1.01 -25.98 -19.96
N ASP A 528 -0.52 -25.97 -21.21
CA ASP A 528 -0.12 -27.18 -21.94
C ASP A 528 -1.22 -28.27 -21.91
N GLY A 529 -2.48 -27.88 -22.00
CA GLY A 529 -3.64 -28.78 -21.99
C GLY A 529 -3.97 -29.42 -20.66
N LYS A 530 -3.28 -29.04 -19.56
CA LYS A 530 -3.54 -29.54 -18.20
C LYS A 530 -4.25 -28.47 -17.37
N VAL A 531 -5.27 -28.89 -16.63
CA VAL A 531 -5.95 -28.01 -15.67
C VAL A 531 -5.01 -27.72 -14.50
N VAL A 532 -4.72 -26.43 -14.29
CA VAL A 532 -3.79 -25.94 -13.25
C VAL A 532 -4.45 -25.01 -12.25
N ALA A 533 -5.62 -24.47 -12.56
CA ALA A 533 -6.42 -23.62 -11.66
C ALA A 533 -7.90 -23.84 -11.90
N THR A 534 -8.72 -23.68 -10.86
CA THR A 534 -10.18 -23.78 -10.96
C THR A 534 -10.86 -22.72 -10.11
N HIS A 535 -12.00 -22.23 -10.57
CA HIS A 535 -12.91 -21.38 -9.79
C HIS A 535 -14.35 -21.78 -10.06
N LYS A 536 -15.13 -21.93 -8.99
CA LYS A 536 -16.54 -22.33 -9.07
C LYS A 536 -17.44 -21.26 -8.44
N VAL A 537 -18.52 -20.93 -9.11
CA VAL A 537 -19.57 -20.03 -8.62
C VAL A 537 -20.91 -20.73 -8.71
N ALA A 538 -21.73 -20.63 -7.66
CA ALA A 538 -23.08 -21.14 -7.62
C ALA A 538 -24.05 -20.07 -7.09
N PRO A 539 -25.31 -20.06 -7.54
CA PRO A 539 -26.29 -19.09 -7.07
C PRO A 539 -26.60 -19.32 -5.59
N ALA A 540 -26.46 -18.27 -4.78
CA ALA A 540 -26.77 -18.35 -3.36
C ALA A 540 -28.28 -18.54 -3.15
N ARG A 541 -28.64 -19.55 -2.41
CA ARG A 541 -30.03 -19.93 -2.08
C ARG A 541 -30.53 -19.17 -0.84
N ARG A 542 -31.44 -19.76 -0.06
CA ARG A 542 -31.95 -19.16 1.17
C ARG A 542 -30.81 -18.91 2.16
N PRO A 543 -30.77 -17.74 2.82
CA PRO A 543 -29.81 -17.49 3.89
C PRO A 543 -30.02 -18.45 5.05
N GLU A 544 -28.94 -19.13 5.52
CA GLU A 544 -29.04 -20.11 6.60
C GLU A 544 -27.99 -19.90 7.70
N LYS A 545 -26.84 -19.34 7.36
CA LYS A 545 -25.73 -19.13 8.31
C LYS A 545 -24.94 -17.85 8.03
N LEU A 546 -24.29 -17.36 9.06
CA LEU A 546 -23.19 -16.41 8.93
C LEU A 546 -21.88 -17.15 8.72
N LEU A 547 -21.01 -16.57 7.92
CA LEU A 547 -19.59 -16.92 7.81
C LEU A 547 -18.79 -15.81 8.48
N LEU A 548 -17.68 -16.16 9.14
CA LEU A 548 -16.72 -15.23 9.69
C LEU A 548 -15.32 -15.65 9.27
N TRP A 549 -14.51 -14.71 8.86
CA TRP A 549 -13.08 -14.92 8.62
C TRP A 549 -12.28 -13.67 8.93
N VAL A 550 -10.97 -13.83 9.11
CA VAL A 550 -10.03 -12.74 9.29
C VAL A 550 -9.30 -12.46 7.98
N ASP A 551 -9.14 -11.19 7.66
CA ASP A 551 -8.27 -10.69 6.58
C ASP A 551 -7.01 -10.10 7.23
N ASN A 552 -5.97 -10.92 7.35
CA ASN A 552 -4.68 -10.57 7.95
C ASN A 552 -3.49 -10.90 7.04
N GLU A 553 -3.73 -11.33 5.81
CA GLU A 553 -2.71 -11.72 4.83
C GLU A 553 -1.69 -12.75 5.36
N GLY A 554 -2.10 -13.57 6.32
CA GLY A 554 -1.25 -14.59 6.95
C GLY A 554 -0.29 -14.06 8.02
N THR A 555 -0.42 -12.78 8.42
CA THR A 555 0.39 -12.20 9.51
C THR A 555 -0.30 -12.36 10.86
N ASP A 556 0.51 -12.39 11.92
CA ASP A 556 0.00 -12.37 13.28
C ASP A 556 -0.61 -10.99 13.64
N LEU A 557 -1.61 -11.00 14.52
CA LEU A 557 -2.09 -9.83 15.22
C LEU A 557 -1.17 -9.58 16.43
N LYS A 558 -0.50 -8.43 16.48
CA LYS A 558 0.44 -8.09 17.57
C LYS A 558 -0.29 -7.43 18.73
N ALA A 559 0.00 -7.89 19.94
CA ALA A 559 -0.55 -7.32 21.17
C ALA A 559 0.21 -6.07 21.60
N ASP A 560 0.08 -5.00 20.84
CA ASP A 560 0.76 -3.71 21.00
C ASP A 560 -0.21 -2.56 21.31
N GLY A 561 -1.51 -2.86 21.36
CA GLY A 561 -2.56 -1.87 21.59
C GLY A 561 -2.88 -0.99 20.38
N SER A 562 -2.15 -1.14 19.26
CA SER A 562 -2.38 -0.40 18.02
C SER A 562 -2.76 -1.31 16.87
N ASP A 563 -2.17 -2.52 16.78
CA ASP A 563 -2.42 -3.44 15.67
C ASP A 563 -3.88 -3.91 15.64
N PHE A 564 -4.41 -4.03 14.43
CA PHE A 564 -5.76 -4.54 14.20
C PHE A 564 -5.81 -5.42 12.96
N VAL A 565 -6.84 -6.26 12.89
CA VAL A 565 -7.19 -7.04 11.71
C VAL A 565 -8.61 -6.69 11.26
N THR A 566 -8.89 -6.87 9.98
CA THR A 566 -10.26 -6.81 9.45
C THR A 566 -10.92 -8.17 9.64
N VAL A 567 -12.03 -8.21 10.38
CA VAL A 567 -12.89 -9.39 10.49
C VAL A 567 -14.12 -9.15 9.64
N ILE A 568 -14.41 -10.10 8.77
CA ILE A 568 -15.46 -9.98 7.78
C ILE A 568 -16.55 -11.01 8.08
N ALA A 569 -17.79 -10.53 8.21
CA ALA A 569 -18.97 -11.38 8.25
C ALA A 569 -19.64 -11.42 6.89
N ALA A 570 -20.20 -12.56 6.52
CA ALA A 570 -21.04 -12.70 5.34
C ALA A 570 -22.26 -13.57 5.63
N VAL A 571 -23.38 -13.25 4.97
CA VAL A 571 -24.56 -14.12 4.97
C VAL A 571 -24.41 -15.14 3.86
N ALA A 572 -24.59 -16.41 4.19
CA ALA A 572 -24.47 -17.51 3.24
C ALA A 572 -25.67 -18.49 3.32
N ASP A 573 -25.83 -19.24 2.25
CA ASP A 573 -26.73 -20.40 2.24
C ASP A 573 -26.07 -21.61 2.95
N LYS A 574 -26.78 -22.74 2.98
CA LYS A 574 -26.30 -23.98 3.61
C LYS A 574 -24.96 -24.46 3.04
N ASP A 575 -24.71 -24.24 1.74
CA ASP A 575 -23.54 -24.71 1.02
C ASP A 575 -22.36 -23.72 1.11
N GLY A 576 -22.58 -22.55 1.74
CA GLY A 576 -21.55 -21.53 1.93
C GLY A 576 -21.50 -20.47 0.82
N ASN A 577 -22.44 -20.47 -0.13
CA ASN A 577 -22.49 -19.45 -1.16
C ASN A 577 -22.97 -18.11 -0.56
N ILE A 578 -22.19 -17.06 -0.75
CA ILE A 578 -22.46 -15.73 -0.17
C ILE A 578 -23.67 -15.09 -0.87
N LYS A 579 -24.62 -14.64 -0.08
CA LYS A 579 -25.82 -13.93 -0.53
C LYS A 579 -25.51 -12.46 -0.80
N ARG A 580 -25.06 -12.14 -2.01
CA ARG A 580 -24.62 -10.79 -2.39
C ARG A 580 -25.70 -9.71 -2.23
N LEU A 581 -26.93 -10.01 -2.60
CA LEU A 581 -28.07 -9.09 -2.57
C LEU A 581 -28.79 -9.08 -1.21
N ASN A 582 -28.07 -9.29 -0.14
CA ASN A 582 -28.59 -9.24 1.22
C ASN A 582 -28.36 -7.86 1.83
N ASN A 583 -29.29 -7.38 2.65
CA ASN A 583 -29.27 -6.08 3.31
C ASN A 583 -29.38 -6.17 4.84
N TYR A 584 -29.06 -7.33 5.43
CA TYR A 584 -29.07 -7.45 6.88
C TYR A 584 -28.03 -6.53 7.52
N THR A 585 -28.24 -6.23 8.80
CA THR A 585 -27.27 -5.57 9.66
C THR A 585 -26.74 -6.60 10.64
N ILE A 586 -25.43 -6.66 10.80
CA ILE A 586 -24.72 -7.60 11.66
C ILE A 586 -24.27 -6.91 12.93
N LYS A 587 -24.62 -7.52 14.06
CA LYS A 587 -24.14 -7.14 15.39
C LYS A 587 -22.99 -8.05 15.75
N PHE A 588 -21.88 -7.45 16.18
CA PHE A 588 -20.71 -8.15 16.66
C PHE A 588 -20.57 -8.00 18.19
N GLN A 589 -20.16 -9.07 18.83
CA GLN A 589 -19.77 -9.10 20.23
C GLN A 589 -18.34 -9.60 20.32
N ILE A 590 -17.55 -9.06 21.23
CA ILE A 590 -16.15 -9.43 21.41
C ILE A 590 -15.87 -9.74 22.87
N GLU A 591 -15.10 -10.79 23.12
CA GLU A 591 -14.62 -11.23 24.42
C GLU A 591 -13.12 -11.47 24.36
N GLY A 592 -12.39 -11.20 25.45
CA GLY A 592 -10.94 -11.44 25.55
C GLY A 592 -10.09 -10.22 25.25
N GLU A 593 -8.88 -10.42 24.72
CA GLU A 593 -7.83 -9.40 24.59
C GLU A 593 -7.93 -8.59 23.28
N GLY A 594 -9.14 -8.10 22.97
CA GLY A 594 -9.39 -7.28 21.80
C GLY A 594 -10.57 -6.33 21.96
N ARG A 595 -10.67 -5.35 21.05
CA ARG A 595 -11.79 -4.43 20.96
C ARG A 595 -12.18 -4.14 19.52
N ILE A 596 -13.46 -3.83 19.30
CA ILE A 596 -13.95 -3.38 17.99
C ILE A 596 -13.68 -1.87 17.88
N LEU A 597 -13.08 -1.43 16.78
CA LEU A 597 -12.89 -0.02 16.50
C LEU A 597 -14.16 0.59 15.89
N GLY A 598 -14.56 1.74 16.43
CA GLY A 598 -15.78 2.44 16.01
C GLY A 598 -17.03 1.91 16.73
N GLY A 599 -18.19 2.42 16.34
CA GLY A 599 -19.46 2.12 16.96
C GLY A 599 -20.66 2.41 16.04
N ALA A 600 -21.84 2.57 16.61
CA ALA A 600 -23.08 2.80 15.85
C ALA A 600 -23.05 4.11 15.03
N GLY A 601 -22.39 5.15 15.53
CA GLY A 601 -22.35 6.47 14.87
C GLY A 601 -21.62 6.47 13.53
N ASN A 602 -20.65 5.55 13.33
CA ASN A 602 -19.94 5.38 12.06
C ASN A 602 -20.23 4.03 11.39
N LEU A 603 -21.32 3.36 11.77
CA LEU A 603 -21.78 2.08 11.24
C LEU A 603 -20.74 0.94 11.34
N ALA A 604 -19.80 1.04 12.29
CA ALA A 604 -18.80 0.01 12.51
C ALA A 604 -19.38 -1.20 13.26
N ASN A 605 -20.28 -0.94 14.24
CA ASN A 605 -21.00 -1.98 14.95
C ASN A 605 -22.28 -1.42 15.59
N PRO A 606 -23.51 -1.84 15.18
CA PRO A 606 -23.79 -2.85 14.16
C PRO A 606 -23.39 -2.41 12.73
N ALA A 607 -22.86 -3.35 11.94
CA ALA A 607 -22.39 -3.10 10.59
C ALA A 607 -23.40 -3.53 9.52
N PRO A 608 -23.78 -2.67 8.56
CA PRO A 608 -24.66 -3.07 7.47
C PRO A 608 -23.90 -3.94 6.48
N ILE A 609 -24.56 -4.96 5.96
CA ILE A 609 -24.03 -5.75 4.85
C ILE A 609 -24.01 -4.90 3.57
N ARG A 610 -22.86 -4.90 2.91
CA ARG A 610 -22.66 -4.26 1.60
C ARG A 610 -22.06 -5.27 0.65
N TRP A 611 -22.80 -5.56 -0.43
CA TRP A 611 -22.39 -6.59 -1.40
C TRP A 611 -22.00 -7.93 -0.73
N GLY A 612 -22.88 -8.39 0.17
CA GLY A 612 -22.79 -9.69 0.85
C GLY A 612 -21.86 -9.76 2.05
N THR A 613 -21.14 -8.70 2.40
CA THR A 613 -20.18 -8.68 3.50
C THR A 613 -20.37 -7.49 4.44
N ALA A 614 -19.98 -7.68 5.71
CA ALA A 614 -19.92 -6.64 6.74
C ALA A 614 -18.56 -6.71 7.43
N PRO A 615 -17.60 -5.83 7.10
CA PRO A 615 -16.30 -5.77 7.73
C PRO A 615 -16.34 -4.99 9.04
N ILE A 616 -15.54 -5.41 10.03
CA ILE A 616 -15.21 -4.65 11.23
C ILE A 616 -13.70 -4.67 11.45
N LEU A 617 -13.20 -3.71 12.22
CA LEU A 617 -11.81 -3.68 12.67
C LEU A 617 -11.72 -4.20 14.11
N VAL A 618 -10.89 -5.19 14.34
CA VAL A 618 -10.63 -5.78 15.66
C VAL A 618 -9.20 -5.47 16.06
N GLN A 619 -9.05 -4.60 17.05
CA GLN A 619 -7.76 -4.15 17.57
C GLN A 619 -7.37 -4.97 18.79
N SER A 620 -6.08 -5.30 18.91
CA SER A 620 -5.51 -5.98 20.06
C SER A 620 -5.44 -5.06 21.30
N THR A 621 -5.35 -5.67 22.48
CA THR A 621 -4.87 -4.99 23.71
C THR A 621 -3.34 -5.07 23.77
N LEU A 622 -2.74 -4.53 24.86
CA LEU A 622 -1.31 -4.69 25.15
C LEU A 622 -0.96 -6.10 25.68
N LYS A 623 -1.98 -6.91 26.00
CA LYS A 623 -1.79 -8.24 26.53
C LYS A 623 -2.05 -9.29 25.46
N PRO A 624 -1.08 -10.15 25.16
CA PRO A 624 -1.30 -11.27 24.25
C PRO A 624 -2.38 -12.21 24.80
N GLY A 625 -3.25 -12.69 23.93
CA GLY A 625 -4.27 -13.64 24.35
C GLY A 625 -5.36 -13.90 23.31
N LYS A 626 -6.34 -14.68 23.73
CA LYS A 626 -7.46 -15.07 22.91
C LYS A 626 -8.47 -13.93 22.76
N ILE A 627 -9.04 -13.86 21.56
CA ILE A 627 -10.10 -12.92 21.19
C ILE A 627 -11.21 -13.76 20.55
N LYS A 628 -12.38 -13.74 21.14
CA LYS A 628 -13.55 -14.42 20.60
C LYS A 628 -14.54 -13.42 20.06
N ILE A 629 -14.92 -13.57 18.81
CA ILE A 629 -15.85 -12.68 18.10
C ILE A 629 -17.08 -13.49 17.74
N THR A 630 -18.25 -13.01 18.17
CA THR A 630 -19.54 -13.59 17.80
C THR A 630 -20.30 -12.61 16.91
N ALA A 631 -20.73 -13.05 15.73
CA ALA A 631 -21.58 -12.28 14.83
C ALA A 631 -22.99 -12.85 14.79
N SER A 632 -23.99 -11.99 14.87
CA SER A 632 -25.40 -12.32 14.72
C SER A 632 -26.12 -11.25 13.89
N VAL A 633 -27.25 -11.59 13.27
CA VAL A 633 -28.10 -10.56 12.65
C VAL A 633 -28.69 -9.68 13.74
N LEU A 634 -28.83 -8.39 13.46
CA LEU A 634 -29.30 -7.41 14.45
C LEU A 634 -30.71 -7.72 14.97
N PHE A 635 -31.59 -8.18 14.08
CA PHE A 635 -32.96 -8.55 14.42
C PHE A 635 -33.14 -10.05 14.27
N GLU A 636 -33.38 -10.71 15.40
CA GLU A 636 -33.57 -12.15 15.46
C GLU A 636 -34.97 -12.55 14.95
N GLY A 637 -35.06 -13.76 14.44
CA GLY A 637 -36.30 -14.37 13.98
C GLY A 637 -36.10 -15.84 13.60
N SER A 638 -37.19 -16.61 13.58
CA SER A 638 -37.17 -18.06 13.38
C SER A 638 -36.58 -18.54 12.04
N GLN A 639 -36.40 -17.62 11.09
CA GLN A 639 -35.87 -17.90 9.75
C GLN A 639 -34.58 -17.12 9.44
N MET A 640 -33.96 -16.53 10.47
CA MET A 640 -32.73 -15.78 10.29
C MET A 640 -31.52 -16.73 10.25
N PRO A 641 -30.43 -16.30 9.58
CA PRO A 641 -29.19 -17.05 9.57
C PRO A 641 -28.67 -17.31 10.99
N SER A 642 -28.14 -18.49 11.23
CA SER A 642 -27.47 -18.81 12.49
C SER A 642 -26.23 -17.91 12.69
N SER A 643 -25.96 -17.58 13.95
CA SER A 643 -24.76 -16.83 14.35
C SER A 643 -23.48 -17.62 14.05
N ALA A 644 -22.38 -16.92 13.93
CA ALA A 644 -21.05 -17.47 13.75
C ALA A 644 -20.09 -16.99 14.83
N VAL A 645 -19.10 -17.79 15.15
CA VAL A 645 -18.03 -17.49 16.11
C VAL A 645 -16.70 -17.64 15.42
N LEU A 646 -15.79 -16.70 15.67
CA LEU A 646 -14.40 -16.72 15.24
C LEU A 646 -13.51 -16.54 16.47
N GLU A 647 -12.50 -17.38 16.61
CA GLU A 647 -11.47 -17.23 17.63
C GLU A 647 -10.17 -16.80 16.96
N LEU A 648 -9.56 -15.76 17.50
CA LEU A 648 -8.26 -15.23 17.13
C LEU A 648 -7.34 -15.27 18.36
N GLU A 649 -6.05 -15.17 18.12
CA GLU A 649 -5.05 -15.03 19.18
C GLU A 649 -4.08 -13.91 18.81
N SER A 650 -3.93 -12.92 19.69
CA SER A 650 -2.88 -11.91 19.53
C SER A 650 -1.57 -12.43 20.12
N LYS A 651 -0.46 -12.17 19.40
CA LYS A 651 0.90 -12.56 19.79
C LYS A 651 1.61 -11.40 20.48
N PRO A 652 2.63 -11.66 21.32
CA PRO A 652 3.43 -10.59 21.91
C PRO A 652 3.93 -9.60 20.86
N GLY A 653 3.88 -8.31 21.16
CA GLY A 653 4.48 -7.27 20.34
C GLY A 653 6.02 -7.31 20.44
N ASP A 654 6.70 -6.93 19.36
CA ASP A 654 8.17 -6.90 19.28
C ASP A 654 8.77 -5.59 19.83
N PHE A 655 8.08 -4.93 20.77
CA PHE A 655 8.57 -3.69 21.35
C PHE A 655 9.62 -3.95 22.40
N PRO A 656 10.74 -3.19 22.39
CA PRO A 656 11.56 -3.08 23.57
C PRO A 656 10.70 -2.48 24.68
N GLN A 657 10.46 -3.22 25.75
CA GLN A 657 9.82 -2.67 26.94
C GLN A 657 10.77 -1.65 27.54
N ILE A 658 10.40 -0.38 27.45
CA ILE A 658 11.17 0.75 28.02
C ILE A 658 10.93 0.83 29.54
N TYR A 659 9.84 0.22 30.05
CA TYR A 659 9.49 0.22 31.46
C TYR A 659 9.77 -1.14 32.08
N ASP A 660 10.25 -1.14 33.31
CA ASP A 660 10.29 -2.36 34.10
C ASP A 660 8.85 -2.83 34.46
N ARG A 661 8.74 -4.03 35.01
CA ARG A 661 7.44 -4.62 35.33
C ARG A 661 6.65 -3.82 36.39
N GLU A 662 7.35 -3.08 37.25
CA GLU A 662 6.73 -2.29 38.34
C GLU A 662 6.20 -0.97 37.76
N GLU A 663 6.94 -0.32 36.86
CA GLU A 663 6.49 0.90 36.18
C GLU A 663 5.36 0.62 35.18
N SER A 664 5.37 -0.51 34.48
CA SER A 664 4.28 -0.88 33.56
C SER A 664 2.97 -1.21 34.29
N ALA A 665 3.02 -1.55 35.59
CA ALA A 665 1.84 -1.71 36.44
C ALA A 665 1.18 -0.37 36.83
N LEU A 666 1.90 0.74 36.69
CA LEU A 666 1.38 2.08 36.95
C LEU A 666 0.69 2.69 35.70
N ILE A 667 0.92 2.13 34.50
CA ILE A 667 0.20 2.54 33.30
C ILE A 667 -1.17 1.85 33.35
N PRO A 668 -2.30 2.60 33.40
CA PRO A 668 -3.62 2.02 33.45
C PRO A 668 -3.80 1.10 32.22
N ASN A 669 -3.75 -0.20 32.41
CA ASN A 669 -4.31 -1.13 31.45
C ASN A 669 -5.81 -0.86 31.42
N PHE A 670 -6.31 -0.22 30.36
CA PHE A 670 -7.73 -0.09 30.10
C PHE A 670 -8.31 -1.47 29.76
N THR A 671 -8.29 -2.38 30.71
CA THR A 671 -9.04 -3.62 30.63
C THR A 671 -10.53 -3.31 30.83
N GLY A 672 -11.42 -4.14 30.30
CA GLY A 672 -12.86 -3.90 30.25
C GLY A 672 -13.53 -3.43 31.57
N GLN A 673 -12.89 -3.69 32.71
CA GLN A 673 -13.38 -3.23 34.04
C GLN A 673 -13.10 -1.74 34.27
N GLU A 674 -12.00 -1.21 33.75
CA GLU A 674 -11.62 0.21 33.89
C GLU A 674 -12.29 1.08 32.82
N ALA A 675 -12.56 0.54 31.64
CA ALA A 675 -13.45 1.17 30.69
C ALA A 675 -14.87 1.28 31.25
N ALA A 676 -15.34 0.27 31.99
CA ALA A 676 -16.61 0.34 32.71
C ALA A 676 -16.58 1.38 33.84
N ASN A 677 -15.46 1.53 34.55
CA ASN A 677 -15.28 2.55 35.58
C ASN A 677 -15.09 3.97 34.99
N ALA A 678 -14.48 4.10 33.82
CA ALA A 678 -14.40 5.36 33.07
C ALA A 678 -15.76 5.78 32.48
N LEU A 679 -16.65 4.82 32.27
CA LEU A 679 -18.05 5.01 31.88
C LEU A 679 -19.01 5.06 33.09
N ALA A 680 -18.51 4.88 34.32
CA ALA A 680 -19.31 5.07 35.51
C ALA A 680 -19.81 6.54 35.58
N PRO A 681 -21.05 6.77 35.99
CA PRO A 681 -21.58 8.12 36.06
C PRO A 681 -20.65 9.00 36.91
N LYS A 682 -20.10 10.03 36.26
CA LYS A 682 -19.22 11.01 36.87
C LYS A 682 -20.00 11.67 38.05
N SER A 683 -19.32 11.89 39.15
CA SER A 683 -19.92 12.64 40.25
C SER A 683 -20.39 14.03 39.77
N GLU A 684 -21.42 14.60 40.41
CA GLU A 684 -21.91 15.92 40.05
C GLU A 684 -20.79 16.98 40.07
N ALA A 685 -19.85 16.88 41.01
CA ALA A 685 -18.68 17.76 41.08
C ALA A 685 -17.72 17.59 39.88
N ALA A 686 -17.58 16.36 39.36
CA ALA A 686 -16.75 16.09 38.16
C ALA A 686 -17.44 16.59 36.87
N LEU A 687 -18.76 16.46 36.80
CA LEU A 687 -19.54 16.99 35.67
C LEU A 687 -19.54 18.52 35.64
N GLU A 688 -19.64 19.16 36.80
CA GLU A 688 -19.59 20.62 36.90
C GLU A 688 -18.20 21.17 36.56
N LYS A 689 -17.12 20.48 36.96
CA LYS A 689 -15.74 20.83 36.57
C LYS A 689 -15.53 20.72 35.07
N GLU A 690 -16.07 19.68 34.46
CA GLU A 690 -15.99 19.48 32.99
C GLU A 690 -16.82 20.53 32.23
N ARG A 691 -17.97 20.94 32.79
CA ARG A 691 -18.81 22.00 32.27
C ARG A 691 -18.12 23.36 32.30
N LEU A 692 -17.47 23.68 33.42
CA LEU A 692 -16.68 24.89 33.57
C LEU A 692 -15.48 24.92 32.62
N GLN A 693 -14.78 23.80 32.46
CA GLN A 693 -13.66 23.70 31.53
C GLN A 693 -14.10 23.84 30.06
N LYS A 694 -15.25 23.27 29.69
CA LYS A 694 -15.84 23.44 28.35
C LYS A 694 -16.26 24.89 28.09
N ALA A 695 -16.83 25.55 29.10
CA ALA A 695 -17.22 26.97 29.01
C ALA A 695 -15.99 27.89 28.87
N GLU A 696 -14.91 27.62 29.60
CA GLU A 696 -13.64 28.34 29.48
C GLU A 696 -12.99 28.15 28.11
N ASN A 697 -12.97 26.92 27.61
CA ASN A 697 -12.44 26.62 26.29
C ASN A 697 -13.28 27.27 25.17
N ALA A 698 -14.59 27.30 25.30
CA ALA A 698 -15.48 28.00 24.36
C ALA A 698 -15.31 29.53 24.38
N ALA A 699 -15.03 30.11 25.55
CA ALA A 699 -14.70 31.53 25.65
C ALA A 699 -13.38 31.88 24.97
N LYS A 700 -12.33 31.05 25.17
CA LYS A 700 -11.04 31.21 24.50
C LYS A 700 -11.16 31.05 22.98
N LEU A 701 -12.01 30.13 22.48
CA LEU A 701 -12.25 29.97 21.04
C LEU A 701 -12.88 31.22 20.44
N LYS A 702 -13.86 31.80 21.11
CA LYS A 702 -14.49 33.07 20.68
C LYS A 702 -13.52 34.26 20.67
N GLU A 703 -12.60 34.34 21.65
CA GLU A 703 -11.56 35.36 21.63
C GLU A 703 -10.62 35.21 20.45
N VAL A 704 -10.27 33.96 20.09
CA VAL A 704 -9.44 33.69 18.90
C VAL A 704 -10.19 34.02 17.62
N GLU A 705 -11.47 33.68 17.51
CA GLU A 705 -12.33 34.01 16.37
C GLU A 705 -12.46 35.53 16.19
N GLN A 706 -12.69 36.28 17.27
CA GLN A 706 -12.73 37.74 17.24
C GLN A 706 -11.40 38.37 16.83
N GLN A 707 -10.28 37.85 17.33
CA GLN A 707 -8.96 38.31 16.89
C GLN A 707 -8.70 38.02 15.41
N GLN A 708 -9.21 36.92 14.87
CA GLN A 708 -9.10 36.59 13.44
C GLN A 708 -9.98 37.49 12.57
N GLU A 709 -11.18 37.85 13.03
CA GLU A 709 -12.05 38.81 12.34
C GLU A 709 -11.43 40.22 12.33
N GLU A 710 -10.88 40.69 13.45
CA GLU A 710 -10.18 41.99 13.52
C GLU A 710 -8.91 42.05 12.65
N PHE A 711 -8.22 40.91 12.44
CA PHE A 711 -7.10 40.80 11.51
C PHE A 711 -7.55 40.73 10.04
N GLY A 712 -8.75 40.21 9.76
CA GLY A 712 -9.34 40.15 8.42
C GLY A 712 -9.87 41.46 7.93
N GLU A 713 -10.38 42.34 8.80
CA GLU A 713 -10.88 43.67 8.46
C GLU A 713 -9.77 44.73 8.27
N LYS A 714 -8.52 44.43 8.62
CA LYS A 714 -7.35 45.31 8.43
C LYS A 714 -6.54 45.02 7.16
N LYS A 715 -7.04 44.18 6.27
CA LYS A 715 -6.52 43.95 4.91
C LYS A 715 -7.55 44.44 3.88
#